data_15d6062049e7530b91ecbc8dcb219ac6
#
_entry.id   15d6062049e7530b91ecbc8dcb219ac6
#
_cell.length_a   1.000
_cell.length_b   1.000
_cell.length_c   1.000
_cell.angle_alpha   90.00
_cell.angle_beta   90.00
_cell.angle_gamma   90.00
#
_symmetry.space_group_name_H-M   'P 1'
#
loop_
_entity.id
_entity.type
_entity.pdbx_description
1 polymer ?
#
loop_
_entity_poly.entity_id
_entity_poly.type
_entity_poly.pdbx_seq_one_letter_code
_entity_poly.pdbx_strand_id
1 'polypeptide(L)'
;MLNSVFALQGFRSWAVTGLLSKRLISGTSTARLIAVALAVASLFTAALFFLQRPAEAIKPGPIAPNKKKLPLRFVPDALTGVIRDGKRRLVRFKLKNADDLDRAYRSGTLLQNFETFALISQPAGTKLPDMSAKVIEMTVSLPGKSFDPIASPRDETVYANSGPEPGYYIVQFGGLVTDEWLDDLRTAGIEILQYVPHQAFLVYGDSDAISSVANHPRVRWVGRYLADEKIPPVLGEQIAAAVDKRKPTHDIPRLQVSKDGRSSFDIAVFARADIDRVAAEISSQFGASVRQVDRLPNNFFNIIRVEMPVTLLINAAALPDVVRIDAGGIRMAEDERAAQVVAGNYSSVTSINAPGYDPLTQFGVDGTGVTVAVADDGISIPGNGGFYITASNTKDGPMHGAASGATSSHGHLNASIIAGSTPFGGLDPLGYNYGLGIAPKANILNIPLLLPSYAASNATSYDDTISSTGVNGVRATISNNSWGVVPTNMNVYDSMAAEFDGYARDSSMAASIDPLLLVFSAGNSGPSAMSLTRPKVAKNIIAVGNSENLRTEFGFSGADNIDDLNDTSSRGPAADGRIKPDVTAPGSFITGSRAGSCSGVTLCFDAVHAYSVGTSHAAPQVAGAAALFTQFWRDTNAGQTPSPALIKAAIINSAQDMNGIHTSTAIPNGDEGWGRLNMKQMFTPGFPVSYVDNTALLSSPGNSVIYNGTVLDPTKPIRVTLVWTDPPAVSDPALVNDLDLTVTVNSSTYHGNVFSGGISTTGGTANSVDNIENVFLLPGTLAGTVISVSVTAAALNGDGVLGNADLTDQNFSLVLSNFAFDTTAAGANIAGRITDQFGRGVPRTIVALSSFDGTAERTVLTNTFGFYQFSDVQTGRSYLISPRNRKYTFEPPSIFYNHFDEVSGLDFRASTL
;
A
#
# COMPACT_ATOMS: atom_id res chain seq x y z
N MET A 1 -4.50 -12.06 35.52
CA MET A 1 -3.50 -13.13 35.63
C MET A 1 -3.66 -13.95 36.94
N LEU A 2 -3.91 -13.37 38.11
CA LEU A 2 -4.10 -14.17 39.34
C LEU A 2 -5.36 -15.04 39.30
N ASN A 3 -6.46 -14.60 38.74
CA ASN A 3 -7.72 -15.36 38.71
C ASN A 3 -7.73 -16.59 37.74
N SER A 4 -6.84 -16.62 36.77
CA SER A 4 -6.72 -17.75 35.82
C SER A 4 -5.89 -18.91 36.38
N VAL A 5 -5.02 -18.65 37.35
CA VAL A 5 -4.17 -19.69 37.96
C VAL A 5 -4.95 -20.53 38.96
N PHE A 6 -5.93 -19.95 39.66
CA PHE A 6 -6.78 -20.70 40.62
C PHE A 6 -7.79 -21.63 39.91
N ALA A 7 -8.26 -21.26 38.73
CA ALA A 7 -9.17 -22.12 37.96
C ALA A 7 -8.47 -23.39 37.41
N LEU A 8 -7.18 -23.29 37.08
CA LEU A 8 -6.39 -24.43 36.58
C LEU A 8 -5.96 -25.41 37.69
N GLN A 9 -5.79 -24.95 38.92
CA GLN A 9 -5.45 -25.80 40.06
C GLN A 9 -6.64 -26.65 40.48
N GLY A 10 -7.87 -26.15 40.47
CA GLY A 10 -9.09 -26.93 40.78
C GLY A 10 -9.36 -28.05 39.77
N PHE A 11 -9.09 -27.84 38.50
CA PHE A 11 -9.33 -28.83 37.44
C PHE A 11 -8.31 -29.99 37.45
N ARG A 12 -7.06 -29.72 37.87
CA ARG A 12 -5.99 -30.75 37.95
C ARG A 12 -6.15 -31.72 39.15
N SER A 13 -6.67 -31.25 40.26
CA SER A 13 -6.94 -32.07 41.45
C SER A 13 -8.07 -33.10 41.21
N TRP A 14 -9.10 -32.71 40.43
CA TRP A 14 -10.26 -33.57 40.16
C TRP A 14 -9.96 -34.70 39.14
N ALA A 15 -9.12 -34.38 38.12
CA ALA A 15 -8.72 -35.38 37.12
C ALA A 15 -7.78 -36.45 37.65
N VAL A 16 -6.91 -36.12 38.59
CA VAL A 16 -5.98 -37.10 39.20
C VAL A 16 -6.68 -37.99 40.20
N THR A 17 -7.62 -37.51 41.01
CA THR A 17 -8.43 -38.35 41.93
C THR A 17 -9.42 -39.23 41.17
N GLY A 18 -9.98 -38.78 40.05
CA GLY A 18 -10.88 -39.59 39.23
C GLY A 18 -10.20 -40.76 38.50
N LEU A 19 -8.93 -40.62 38.13
CA LEU A 19 -8.16 -41.68 37.45
C LEU A 19 -7.62 -42.73 38.43
N LEU A 20 -7.33 -42.39 39.67
CA LEU A 20 -6.87 -43.32 40.70
C LEU A 20 -8.00 -44.18 41.29
N SER A 21 -9.23 -43.67 41.33
CA SER A 21 -10.37 -44.43 41.88
C SER A 21 -10.94 -45.52 40.95
N LYS A 22 -10.70 -45.44 39.64
CA LYS A 22 -11.21 -46.42 38.64
C LYS A 22 -10.25 -47.57 38.29
N ARG A 23 -9.03 -47.62 38.80
CA ARG A 23 -8.04 -48.66 38.48
C ARG A 23 -7.59 -49.52 39.68
N LEU A 24 -8.25 -49.44 40.83
CA LEU A 24 -7.90 -50.21 42.04
C LEU A 24 -8.63 -51.55 42.14
N ILE A 25 -9.25 -52.06 41.09
CA ILE A 25 -9.95 -53.39 41.12
C ILE A 25 -9.35 -54.31 40.03
N SER A 26 -8.06 -54.56 40.03
CA SER A 26 -7.46 -55.74 39.43
C SER A 26 -6.00 -55.88 39.90
N GLY A 27 -5.79 -56.96 40.68
CA GLY A 27 -4.58 -57.34 41.33
C GLY A 27 -3.25 -57.18 40.62
N THR A 28 -2.46 -56.27 41.08
CA THR A 28 -1.04 -56.14 40.75
C THR A 28 -0.26 -55.86 42.05
N SER A 29 0.89 -56.57 42.25
CA SER A 29 1.72 -56.53 43.43
C SER A 29 2.14 -55.15 43.87
N THR A 30 2.21 -54.94 45.20
CA THR A 30 2.61 -53.65 45.84
C THR A 30 3.91 -53.03 45.31
N ALA A 31 4.81 -53.86 44.80
CA ALA A 31 6.08 -53.38 44.19
C ALA A 31 5.89 -52.58 42.83
N ARG A 32 4.86 -52.95 42.04
CA ARG A 32 4.55 -52.21 40.78
C ARG A 32 3.85 -50.88 41.06
N LEU A 33 3.07 -50.82 42.12
CA LEU A 33 2.44 -49.58 42.58
C LEU A 33 3.46 -48.56 43.09
N ILE A 34 4.47 -48.97 43.79
CA ILE A 34 5.57 -48.14 44.30
C ILE A 34 6.43 -47.65 43.14
N ALA A 35 6.73 -48.48 42.14
CA ALA A 35 7.50 -48.08 40.96
C ALA A 35 6.75 -47.05 40.09
N VAL A 36 5.43 -47.19 39.93
CA VAL A 36 4.59 -46.23 39.22
C VAL A 36 4.46 -44.90 39.99
N ALA A 37 4.32 -44.99 41.34
CA ALA A 37 4.28 -43.78 42.17
C ALA A 37 5.61 -42.99 42.15
N LEU A 38 6.74 -43.69 42.15
CA LEU A 38 8.07 -43.08 42.03
C LEU A 38 8.34 -42.51 40.63
N ALA A 39 7.89 -43.18 39.58
CA ALA A 39 7.98 -42.65 38.20
C ALA A 39 7.10 -41.41 38.01
N VAL A 40 5.89 -41.40 38.58
CA VAL A 40 5.01 -40.19 38.50
C VAL A 40 5.56 -39.08 39.39
N ALA A 41 6.13 -39.38 40.55
CA ALA A 41 6.78 -38.38 41.39
C ALA A 41 8.03 -37.77 40.69
N SER A 42 8.83 -38.60 40.02
CA SER A 42 10.00 -38.15 39.25
C SER A 42 9.62 -37.30 38.05
N LEU A 43 8.54 -37.63 37.36
CA LEU A 43 7.98 -36.81 36.26
C LEU A 43 7.39 -35.50 36.77
N PHE A 44 6.77 -35.50 37.97
CA PHE A 44 6.26 -34.27 38.58
C PHE A 44 7.38 -33.35 39.09
N THR A 45 8.46 -33.92 39.62
CA THR A 45 9.63 -33.17 40.06
C THR A 45 10.39 -32.60 38.86
N ALA A 46 10.52 -33.33 37.77
CA ALA A 46 11.07 -32.85 36.53
C ALA A 46 10.20 -31.70 35.90
N ALA A 47 8.87 -31.87 35.92
CA ALA A 47 7.94 -30.83 35.43
C ALA A 47 7.95 -29.57 36.30
N LEU A 48 8.08 -29.70 37.62
CA LEU A 48 8.26 -28.54 38.51
C LEU A 48 9.62 -27.85 38.35
N PHE A 49 10.68 -28.60 38.02
CA PHE A 49 12.00 -28.06 37.77
C PHE A 49 12.05 -27.26 36.43
N PHE A 50 11.25 -27.68 35.44
CA PHE A 50 11.07 -26.94 34.20
C PHE A 50 10.17 -25.69 34.33
N LEU A 51 9.26 -25.69 35.30
CA LEU A 51 8.35 -24.55 35.55
C LEU A 51 8.95 -23.48 36.48
N GLN A 52 10.09 -23.71 37.11
CA GLN A 52 10.77 -22.78 38.01
C GLN A 52 12.01 -22.10 37.40
N ARG A 53 12.33 -22.38 36.12
CA ARG A 53 13.34 -21.60 35.43
C ARG A 53 12.63 -20.34 34.85
N PRO A 54 13.13 -19.11 35.09
CA PRO A 54 12.75 -17.97 34.27
C PRO A 54 13.07 -18.33 32.81
N ALA A 55 12.21 -17.91 31.89
CA ALA A 55 12.36 -18.16 30.47
C ALA A 55 13.70 -17.57 29.98
N GLU A 56 14.78 -18.34 30.06
CA GLU A 56 15.97 -18.09 29.28
C GLU A 56 15.66 -18.55 27.85
N ALA A 57 15.65 -17.61 26.95
CA ALA A 57 15.50 -17.86 25.53
C ALA A 57 16.45 -18.96 25.07
N ILE A 58 15.92 -19.87 24.27
CA ILE A 58 16.68 -20.94 23.62
C ILE A 58 17.81 -20.27 22.83
N LYS A 59 19.06 -20.49 23.23
CA LYS A 59 20.22 -19.98 22.53
C LYS A 59 20.35 -20.68 21.19
N PRO A 60 20.42 -19.96 20.07
CA PRO A 60 20.87 -20.54 18.80
C PRO A 60 22.32 -21.08 18.97
N GLY A 61 22.65 -22.15 18.24
CA GLY A 61 23.98 -22.74 18.21
C GLY A 61 25.10 -21.75 17.84
N PRO A 62 26.38 -22.12 17.93
CA PRO A 62 27.49 -21.20 17.95
C PRO A 62 27.59 -20.38 16.66
N ILE A 63 27.11 -19.16 16.75
CA ILE A 63 27.38 -18.09 15.76
C ILE A 63 28.83 -17.65 15.95
N ALA A 64 29.50 -17.42 14.85
CA ALA A 64 30.88 -16.92 14.74
C ALA A 64 31.22 -15.74 15.68
N PRO A 65 32.49 -15.46 15.98
CA PRO A 65 32.91 -14.82 17.22
C PRO A 65 32.45 -13.36 17.37
N ASN A 66 31.79 -13.11 18.52
CA ASN A 66 31.75 -11.83 19.22
C ASN A 66 31.31 -10.57 18.47
N LYS A 67 30.04 -10.50 18.11
CA LYS A 67 29.39 -9.18 18.14
C LYS A 67 28.79 -8.99 19.54
N LYS A 68 29.44 -8.21 20.41
CA LYS A 68 28.85 -7.74 21.65
C LYS A 68 27.54 -7.04 21.31
N LYS A 69 26.38 -7.59 21.72
CA LYS A 69 25.10 -6.85 21.68
C LYS A 69 25.31 -5.55 22.45
N LEU A 70 25.12 -4.45 21.77
CA LEU A 70 25.27 -3.13 22.39
C LEU A 70 24.00 -2.88 23.21
N PRO A 71 24.09 -2.52 24.49
CA PRO A 71 22.93 -2.25 25.31
C PRO A 71 22.20 -1.02 24.77
N LEU A 72 20.89 -1.13 24.55
CA LEU A 72 20.02 0.02 24.37
C LEU A 72 20.20 0.93 25.59
N ARG A 73 20.69 2.15 25.39
CA ARG A 73 20.91 3.12 26.47
C ARG A 73 20.34 4.47 26.03
N PHE A 74 19.36 4.91 26.76
CA PHE A 74 18.84 6.26 26.72
C PHE A 74 19.52 7.09 27.83
N VAL A 75 19.98 8.31 27.53
CA VAL A 75 20.65 9.22 28.50
C VAL A 75 19.80 10.49 28.60
N PRO A 76 18.86 10.58 29.56
CA PRO A 76 17.91 11.68 29.66
C PRO A 76 18.55 13.07 29.73
N ASP A 77 19.63 13.22 30.49
CA ASP A 77 20.31 14.51 30.70
C ASP A 77 20.99 15.08 29.45
N ALA A 78 21.33 14.20 28.48
CA ALA A 78 21.97 14.62 27.23
C ALA A 78 20.98 15.25 26.25
N LEU A 79 19.67 14.99 26.38
CA LEU A 79 18.63 15.59 25.55
C LEU A 79 18.37 17.05 25.91
N THR A 80 18.60 17.45 27.19
CA THR A 80 18.24 18.78 27.67
C THR A 80 18.88 19.92 26.87
N GLY A 81 20.15 19.75 26.46
CA GLY A 81 20.85 20.74 25.61
C GLY A 81 20.38 20.76 24.14
N VAL A 82 19.85 19.62 23.60
CA VAL A 82 19.28 19.56 22.26
C VAL A 82 17.90 20.17 22.22
N ILE A 83 17.16 20.00 23.31
CA ILE A 83 15.74 20.33 23.43
C ILE A 83 15.51 21.83 23.54
N ARG A 84 16.35 22.57 24.24
CA ARG A 84 15.97 23.90 24.71
C ARG A 84 16.76 25.10 24.17
N ASP A 85 17.95 24.91 23.59
CA ASP A 85 18.79 26.06 23.19
C ASP A 85 19.17 26.14 21.70
N GLY A 86 18.82 25.14 20.89
CA GLY A 86 19.11 25.10 19.44
C GLY A 86 20.60 25.06 19.06
N LYS A 87 21.51 25.07 20.07
CA LYS A 87 22.96 25.10 19.84
C LYS A 87 23.53 23.74 19.42
N ARG A 88 22.74 22.71 19.59
CA ARG A 88 23.10 21.33 19.24
C ARG A 88 22.09 20.79 18.21
N ARG A 89 22.55 19.85 17.40
CA ARG A 89 21.73 19.13 16.42
C ARG A 89 21.75 17.63 16.69
N LEU A 90 20.72 16.95 16.25
CA LEU A 90 20.63 15.50 16.27
C LEU A 90 21.26 14.94 15.01
N VAL A 91 22.00 13.83 15.17
CA VAL A 91 22.62 13.12 14.04
C VAL A 91 22.38 11.63 14.22
N ARG A 92 21.80 11.02 13.20
CA ARG A 92 21.69 9.57 13.06
C ARG A 92 23.02 9.06 12.51
N PHE A 93 23.63 8.14 13.21
CA PHE A 93 24.92 7.54 12.84
C PHE A 93 24.72 6.06 12.57
N LYS A 94 24.88 5.59 11.33
CA LYS A 94 24.69 4.17 10.96
C LYS A 94 25.78 3.31 11.60
N LEU A 95 25.38 2.19 12.22
CA LEU A 95 26.25 1.24 12.87
C LEU A 95 26.33 -0.04 12.05
N LYS A 96 27.53 -0.44 11.67
CA LYS A 96 27.83 -1.73 11.03
C LYS A 96 28.56 -2.67 11.98
N ASN A 97 29.29 -2.11 12.95
CA ASN A 97 30.13 -2.84 13.93
C ASN A 97 30.36 -2.00 15.19
N ALA A 98 31.05 -2.57 16.18
CA ALA A 98 31.34 -1.91 17.44
C ALA A 98 32.23 -0.66 17.30
N ASP A 99 33.07 -0.59 16.26
CA ASP A 99 33.98 0.56 16.04
C ASP A 99 33.15 1.78 15.56
N ASP A 100 32.05 1.55 14.88
CA ASP A 100 31.13 2.61 14.47
C ASP A 100 30.44 3.27 15.68
N LEU A 101 30.09 2.48 16.69
CA LEU A 101 29.56 3.03 17.94
C LEU A 101 30.59 3.85 18.67
N ASP A 102 31.85 3.41 18.73
CA ASP A 102 32.96 4.17 19.32
C ASP A 102 33.20 5.47 18.54
N ARG A 103 33.04 5.46 17.21
CA ARG A 103 33.10 6.67 16.37
C ARG A 103 31.93 7.61 16.66
N ALA A 104 30.73 7.09 16.82
CA ALA A 104 29.56 7.86 17.20
C ALA A 104 29.76 8.56 18.57
N TYR A 105 30.28 7.84 19.57
CA TYR A 105 30.64 8.41 20.89
C TYR A 105 31.67 9.53 20.80
N ARG A 106 32.68 9.39 19.93
CA ARG A 106 33.70 10.45 19.74
C ARG A 106 33.15 11.66 18.99
N SER A 107 32.10 11.48 18.22
CA SER A 107 31.49 12.52 17.37
C SER A 107 30.48 13.36 18.11
N GLY A 108 29.94 12.90 19.24
CA GLY A 108 28.95 13.61 20.01
C GLY A 108 28.48 12.86 21.27
N THR A 109 27.49 13.38 21.94
CA THR A 109 26.87 12.73 23.11
C THR A 109 25.83 11.73 22.60
N LEU A 110 25.97 10.45 22.93
CA LEU A 110 24.97 9.43 22.59
C LEU A 110 23.67 9.69 23.34
N LEU A 111 22.59 9.71 22.62
CA LEU A 111 21.21 9.87 23.14
C LEU A 111 20.48 8.55 23.17
N GLN A 112 20.45 7.86 22.04
CA GLN A 112 19.79 6.57 21.85
C GLN A 112 20.71 5.66 21.03
N ASN A 113 20.67 4.37 21.32
CA ASN A 113 21.41 3.36 20.57
C ASN A 113 20.45 2.28 20.12
N PHE A 114 20.25 2.21 18.81
CA PHE A 114 19.52 1.17 18.13
C PHE A 114 20.54 0.18 17.54
N GLU A 115 20.16 -1.06 17.28
CA GLU A 115 21.10 -2.08 16.81
C GLU A 115 21.82 -1.70 15.50
N THR A 116 21.17 -0.96 14.63
CA THR A 116 21.66 -0.60 13.29
C THR A 116 22.16 0.84 13.19
N PHE A 117 21.80 1.68 14.15
CA PHE A 117 22.26 3.08 14.19
C PHE A 117 22.28 3.64 15.62
N ALA A 118 23.00 4.74 15.81
CA ALA A 118 23.01 5.52 17.04
C ALA A 118 22.51 6.93 16.77
N LEU A 119 21.72 7.46 17.71
CA LEU A 119 21.35 8.86 17.74
C LEU A 119 22.32 9.60 18.66
N ILE A 120 23.01 10.61 18.11
CA ILE A 120 23.93 11.44 18.85
C ILE A 120 23.52 12.92 18.80
N SER A 121 23.87 13.64 19.85
CA SER A 121 23.79 15.09 19.90
C SER A 121 25.18 15.70 19.72
N GLN A 122 25.34 16.63 18.78
CA GLN A 122 26.59 17.37 18.58
C GLN A 122 26.31 18.87 18.39
N PRO A 123 27.31 19.76 18.64
CA PRO A 123 27.15 21.18 18.36
C PRO A 123 26.78 21.44 16.90
N ALA A 124 25.88 22.37 16.63
CA ALA A 124 25.30 22.59 15.31
C ALA A 124 26.31 22.84 14.19
N GLY A 125 27.43 23.49 14.48
CA GLY A 125 28.52 23.76 13.51
C GLY A 125 29.53 22.63 13.31
N THR A 126 29.41 21.48 14.02
CA THR A 126 30.41 20.42 13.93
C THR A 126 30.36 19.73 12.55
N LYS A 127 31.51 19.49 11.93
CA LYS A 127 31.57 18.72 10.67
C LYS A 127 31.07 17.28 10.91
N LEU A 128 30.24 16.76 10.02
CA LEU A 128 29.84 15.35 10.09
C LEU A 128 31.07 14.45 9.89
N PRO A 129 31.18 13.36 10.64
CA PRO A 129 32.40 12.52 10.63
C PRO A 129 32.58 11.79 9.28
N ASP A 130 31.54 11.33 8.65
CA ASP A 130 31.54 10.67 7.34
C ASP A 130 30.11 10.55 6.75
N MET A 131 29.98 9.83 5.64
CA MET A 131 28.72 9.56 4.94
C MET A 131 27.74 8.69 5.74
N SER A 132 28.18 8.04 6.83
CA SER A 132 27.29 7.26 7.71
C SER A 132 26.51 8.12 8.70
N ALA A 133 26.81 9.42 8.78
CA ALA A 133 26.20 10.38 9.70
C ALA A 133 25.25 11.32 8.93
N LYS A 134 23.96 11.30 9.30
CA LYS A 134 22.92 12.16 8.71
C LYS A 134 22.33 13.05 9.80
N VAL A 135 22.18 14.34 9.52
CA VAL A 135 21.46 15.26 10.43
C VAL A 135 19.98 14.89 10.42
N ILE A 136 19.39 14.78 11.59
CA ILE A 136 17.93 14.65 11.71
C ILE A 136 17.34 16.04 11.70
N GLU A 137 16.41 16.23 10.79
CA GLU A 137 15.64 17.47 10.69
C GLU A 137 14.69 17.58 11.89
N MET A 138 14.55 18.81 12.40
CA MET A 138 13.69 19.10 13.55
C MET A 138 12.69 20.21 13.22
N THR A 139 12.42 20.42 11.95
CA THR A 139 11.38 21.30 11.43
C THR A 139 10.01 20.67 11.62
N VAL A 140 9.09 21.31 12.33
CA VAL A 140 7.67 20.89 12.35
C VAL A 140 7.03 21.27 11.04
N SER A 141 6.50 20.30 10.31
CA SER A 141 5.86 20.50 9.00
C SER A 141 4.33 20.35 9.13
N LEU A 142 3.63 21.45 8.94
CA LEU A 142 2.17 21.55 9.00
C LEU A 142 1.61 21.98 7.64
N PRO A 143 0.33 21.77 7.35
CA PRO A 143 -0.25 22.13 6.06
C PRO A 143 0.04 23.56 5.61
N GLY A 144 -0.05 24.50 6.53
CA GLY A 144 0.15 25.93 6.24
C GLY A 144 1.57 26.42 6.46
N LYS A 145 2.41 25.72 7.19
CA LYS A 145 3.69 26.28 7.65
C LYS A 145 4.68 25.20 8.09
N SER A 146 5.93 25.37 7.69
CA SER A 146 7.05 24.60 8.24
C SER A 146 7.99 25.51 9.00
N PHE A 147 8.40 25.12 10.23
CA PHE A 147 9.25 25.94 11.08
C PHE A 147 10.01 25.10 12.12
N ASP A 148 11.20 25.54 12.48
CA ASP A 148 11.89 25.01 13.67
C ASP A 148 11.45 25.84 14.89
N PRO A 149 10.70 25.28 15.86
CA PRO A 149 10.14 26.05 16.97
C PRO A 149 11.20 26.62 17.92
N ILE A 150 12.44 26.12 17.87
CA ILE A 150 13.56 26.67 18.67
C ILE A 150 14.34 27.74 17.90
N ALA A 151 14.57 27.52 16.59
CA ALA A 151 15.30 28.49 15.76
C ALA A 151 14.42 29.69 15.37
N SER A 152 13.13 29.49 15.24
CA SER A 152 12.13 30.52 14.90
C SER A 152 10.94 30.42 15.85
N PRO A 153 11.09 30.84 17.10
CA PRO A 153 10.01 30.79 18.11
C PRO A 153 8.77 31.54 17.61
N ARG A 154 7.60 30.94 17.82
CA ARG A 154 6.32 31.63 17.61
C ARG A 154 6.07 32.62 18.71
N ASP A 155 5.37 33.70 18.41
CA ASP A 155 4.85 34.61 19.46
C ASP A 155 3.65 33.95 20.15
N GLU A 156 3.91 33.24 21.25
CA GLU A 156 2.90 32.51 22.00
C GLU A 156 2.09 33.41 22.94
N THR A 157 2.39 34.71 23.03
CA THR A 157 1.65 35.64 23.90
C THR A 157 0.19 35.77 23.50
N VAL A 158 -0.15 35.42 22.24
CA VAL A 158 -1.53 35.33 21.76
C VAL A 158 -2.33 34.20 22.46
N TYR A 159 -1.68 33.26 23.13
CA TYR A 159 -2.30 32.03 23.69
C TYR A 159 -2.43 32.05 25.21
N ALA A 160 -1.82 33.00 25.88
CA ALA A 160 -1.84 33.07 27.34
C ALA A 160 -3.25 33.26 27.94
N ASN A 161 -4.25 33.59 27.15
CA ASN A 161 -5.62 33.88 27.58
C ASN A 161 -6.63 32.78 27.24
N SER A 162 -6.21 31.60 26.76
CA SER A 162 -7.16 30.50 26.58
C SER A 162 -7.36 29.77 27.91
N GLY A 163 -8.61 29.73 28.38
CA GLY A 163 -9.03 29.08 29.62
C GLY A 163 -8.67 27.58 29.69
N PRO A 164 -9.10 26.89 30.76
CA PRO A 164 -8.75 25.48 31.03
C PRO A 164 -9.34 24.46 30.08
N GLU A 165 -10.04 24.90 29.03
CA GLU A 165 -10.70 24.03 28.05
C GLU A 165 -9.69 23.18 27.29
N PRO A 166 -10.01 21.88 27.11
CA PRO A 166 -9.19 20.97 26.28
C PRO A 166 -9.03 21.48 24.85
N GLY A 167 -7.89 21.21 24.23
CA GLY A 167 -7.61 21.70 22.87
C GLY A 167 -6.62 20.85 22.09
N TYR A 168 -6.35 21.28 20.86
CA TYR A 168 -5.43 20.60 19.94
C TYR A 168 -4.07 21.27 20.02
N TYR A 169 -3.04 20.43 20.15
CA TYR A 169 -1.66 20.85 20.31
C TYR A 169 -0.73 20.01 19.45
N ILE A 170 0.46 20.52 19.25
CA ILE A 170 1.56 19.82 18.62
C ILE A 170 2.62 19.58 19.68
N VAL A 171 3.02 18.34 19.87
CA VAL A 171 4.10 17.92 20.75
C VAL A 171 5.26 17.42 19.89
N GLN A 172 6.42 18.07 19.97
CA GLN A 172 7.64 17.60 19.29
C GLN A 172 8.61 16.99 20.29
N PHE A 173 9.08 15.80 19.99
CA PHE A 173 10.09 15.10 20.77
C PHE A 173 11.52 15.49 20.36
N GLY A 174 12.45 15.35 21.29
CA GLY A 174 13.87 15.66 21.09
C GLY A 174 14.73 14.50 20.57
N GLY A 175 14.11 13.42 20.09
CA GLY A 175 14.78 12.23 19.56
C GLY A 175 13.81 11.37 18.78
N LEU A 176 14.26 10.21 18.30
CA LEU A 176 13.38 9.25 17.65
C LEU A 176 12.38 8.70 18.65
N VAL A 177 11.12 8.76 18.29
CA VAL A 177 10.01 8.39 19.17
C VAL A 177 9.93 6.87 19.31
N THR A 178 9.59 6.42 20.51
CA THR A 178 9.30 5.01 20.83
C THR A 178 7.94 4.94 21.51
N ASP A 179 7.32 3.74 21.55
CA ASP A 179 6.05 3.54 22.25
C ASP A 179 6.07 4.02 23.70
N GLU A 180 7.18 3.78 24.40
CA GLU A 180 7.35 4.28 25.78
C GLU A 180 7.15 5.80 25.89
N TRP A 181 7.59 6.57 24.88
CA TRP A 181 7.41 8.03 24.87
C TRP A 181 5.97 8.43 24.57
N LEU A 182 5.28 7.67 23.74
CA LEU A 182 3.86 7.86 23.46
C LEU A 182 3.00 7.45 24.66
N ASP A 183 3.39 6.39 25.38
CA ASP A 183 2.74 5.98 26.63
C ASP A 183 2.88 7.02 27.73
N ASP A 184 4.00 7.77 27.78
CA ASP A 184 4.15 8.91 28.70
C ASP A 184 3.06 9.97 28.43
N LEU A 185 2.75 10.27 27.14
CA LEU A 185 1.66 11.17 26.76
C LEU A 185 0.30 10.63 27.18
N ARG A 186 0.03 9.36 26.87
CA ARG A 186 -1.25 8.71 27.24
C ARG A 186 -1.46 8.68 28.74
N THR A 187 -0.40 8.39 29.51
CA THR A 187 -0.42 8.38 30.97
C THR A 187 -0.71 9.76 31.55
N ALA A 188 -0.25 10.81 30.85
CA ALA A 188 -0.58 12.18 31.19
C ALA A 188 -2.01 12.61 30.82
N GLY A 189 -2.81 11.71 30.22
CA GLY A 189 -4.19 12.01 29.78
C GLY A 189 -4.27 12.70 28.42
N ILE A 190 -3.22 12.61 27.60
CA ILE A 190 -3.17 13.19 26.25
C ILE A 190 -3.53 12.13 25.20
N GLU A 191 -4.50 12.45 24.37
CA GLU A 191 -4.89 11.66 23.21
C GLU A 191 -3.96 12.00 22.03
N ILE A 192 -3.30 10.97 21.47
CA ILE A 192 -2.46 11.10 20.27
C ILE A 192 -3.35 10.93 19.06
N LEU A 193 -3.39 11.93 18.19
CA LEU A 193 -4.27 11.94 17.02
C LEU A 193 -3.56 11.54 15.74
N GLN A 194 -2.39 12.13 15.47
CA GLN A 194 -1.64 11.89 14.24
C GLN A 194 -0.17 12.29 14.37
N TYR A 195 0.69 11.57 13.64
CA TYR A 195 2.08 11.95 13.45
C TYR A 195 2.19 13.20 12.56
N VAL A 196 3.09 14.08 12.93
CA VAL A 196 3.51 15.25 12.16
C VAL A 196 5.01 15.09 11.85
N PRO A 197 5.45 15.32 10.60
CA PRO A 197 6.85 15.10 10.21
C PRO A 197 7.87 15.71 11.18
N HIS A 198 9.00 15.02 11.32
CA HIS A 198 10.14 15.36 12.16
C HIS A 198 9.87 15.28 13.67
N GLN A 199 9.43 14.10 14.11
CA GLN A 199 9.29 13.71 15.53
C GLN A 199 8.21 14.50 16.30
N ALA A 200 7.18 14.96 15.60
CA ALA A 200 6.08 15.68 16.20
C ALA A 200 4.77 14.90 16.12
N PHE A 201 3.83 15.22 17.01
CA PHE A 201 2.50 14.62 17.02
C PHE A 201 1.45 15.71 17.26
N LEU A 202 0.37 15.59 16.50
CA LEU A 202 -0.85 16.30 16.76
C LEU A 202 -1.60 15.57 17.88
N VAL A 203 -1.93 16.27 18.94
CA VAL A 203 -2.51 15.69 20.15
C VAL A 203 -3.69 16.51 20.65
N TYR A 204 -4.53 15.88 21.48
CA TYR A 204 -5.61 16.56 22.19
C TYR A 204 -5.46 16.33 23.69
N GLY A 205 -5.62 17.38 24.49
CA GLY A 205 -5.52 17.31 25.95
C GLY A 205 -5.97 18.60 26.62
N ASP A 206 -6.18 18.52 27.93
CA ASP A 206 -6.42 19.70 28.75
C ASP A 206 -5.12 20.51 29.03
N SER A 207 -5.26 21.72 29.52
CA SER A 207 -4.13 22.61 29.72
C SER A 207 -3.13 22.09 30.78
N ASP A 208 -3.59 21.32 31.76
CA ASP A 208 -2.75 20.81 32.87
C ASP A 208 -1.91 19.63 32.38
N ALA A 209 -2.54 18.69 31.63
CA ALA A 209 -1.87 17.58 30.98
C ALA A 209 -0.80 18.10 29.99
N ILE A 210 -1.14 19.07 29.17
CA ILE A 210 -0.22 19.69 28.20
C ILE A 210 0.93 20.39 28.89
N SER A 211 0.66 21.14 29.98
CA SER A 211 1.69 21.82 30.79
C SER A 211 2.64 20.83 31.46
N SER A 212 2.12 19.69 31.93
CA SER A 212 2.91 18.61 32.49
C SER A 212 3.89 18.04 31.44
N VAL A 213 3.39 17.77 30.23
CA VAL A 213 4.18 17.20 29.14
C VAL A 213 5.19 18.21 28.58
N ALA A 214 4.86 19.49 28.54
CA ALA A 214 5.80 20.53 28.08
C ALA A 214 7.10 20.58 28.91
N ASN A 215 7.07 20.14 30.17
CA ASN A 215 8.23 20.03 31.03
C ASN A 215 8.93 18.66 30.99
N HIS A 216 8.39 17.70 30.25
CA HIS A 216 8.93 16.35 30.15
C HIS A 216 10.32 16.35 29.50
N PRO A 217 11.32 15.61 30.01
CA PRO A 217 12.71 15.68 29.53
C PRO A 217 12.92 15.18 28.08
N ARG A 218 11.96 14.46 27.53
CA ARG A 218 12.00 13.94 26.13
C ARG A 218 11.30 14.88 25.15
N VAL A 219 10.51 15.83 25.62
CA VAL A 219 9.76 16.77 24.81
C VAL A 219 10.61 17.99 24.46
N ARG A 220 10.74 18.27 23.17
CA ARG A 220 11.49 19.42 22.65
C ARG A 220 10.66 20.70 22.67
N TRP A 221 9.40 20.59 22.29
CA TRP A 221 8.51 21.72 22.18
C TRP A 221 7.04 21.29 22.20
N VAL A 222 6.19 22.16 22.69
CA VAL A 222 4.74 22.05 22.66
C VAL A 222 4.14 23.38 22.24
N GLY A 223 3.15 23.37 21.36
CA GLY A 223 2.41 24.56 20.98
C GLY A 223 1.00 24.25 20.48
N ARG A 224 0.11 25.24 20.49
CA ARG A 224 -1.23 25.08 19.92
C ARG A 224 -1.20 24.94 18.41
N TYR A 225 -2.18 24.24 17.84
CA TYR A 225 -2.40 24.16 16.41
C TYR A 225 -3.20 25.37 15.91
N LEU A 226 -2.62 26.21 15.05
CA LEU A 226 -3.09 27.54 14.70
C LEU A 226 -3.83 27.59 13.37
N ALA A 227 -4.64 28.63 13.15
CA ALA A 227 -5.42 28.82 11.93
C ALA A 227 -4.54 28.94 10.66
N ASP A 228 -3.44 29.70 10.74
CA ASP A 228 -2.49 29.89 9.61
C ASP A 228 -1.68 28.62 9.28
N GLU A 229 -1.63 27.67 10.20
CA GLU A 229 -0.98 26.36 10.03
C GLU A 229 -1.88 25.33 9.35
N LYS A 230 -3.19 25.64 9.19
CA LYS A 230 -4.22 24.76 8.61
C LYS A 230 -4.51 25.04 7.15
N ILE A 231 -3.99 26.13 6.57
CA ILE A 231 -4.21 26.56 5.18
C ILE A 231 -2.90 26.46 4.42
N PRO A 232 -2.78 25.62 3.39
CA PRO A 232 -1.58 25.54 2.55
C PRO A 232 -1.17 26.89 1.96
N PRO A 233 0.13 27.23 1.88
CA PRO A 233 0.62 28.52 1.35
C PRO A 233 0.12 28.81 -0.07
N VAL A 234 0.03 27.79 -0.92
CA VAL A 234 -0.51 27.89 -2.27
C VAL A 234 -1.95 28.37 -2.27
N LEU A 235 -2.80 27.78 -1.41
CA LEU A 235 -4.19 28.20 -1.25
C LEU A 235 -4.27 29.62 -0.69
N GLY A 236 -3.42 29.96 0.27
CA GLY A 236 -3.31 31.33 0.82
C GLY A 236 -3.00 32.37 -0.27
N GLU A 237 -2.06 32.06 -1.18
CA GLU A 237 -1.72 32.93 -2.31
C GLU A 237 -2.86 33.01 -3.34
N GLN A 238 -3.51 31.88 -3.66
CA GLN A 238 -4.66 31.84 -4.56
C GLN A 238 -5.80 32.74 -4.03
N ILE A 239 -6.09 32.67 -2.72
CA ILE A 239 -7.10 33.52 -2.07
C ILE A 239 -6.70 34.99 -2.15
N ALA A 240 -5.46 35.31 -1.76
CA ALA A 240 -4.96 36.69 -1.82
C ALA A 240 -5.02 37.23 -3.25
N ALA A 241 -4.61 36.46 -4.23
CA ALA A 241 -4.68 36.85 -5.63
C ALA A 241 -6.13 37.05 -6.12
N ALA A 242 -7.06 36.23 -5.64
CA ALA A 242 -8.48 36.34 -5.99
C ALA A 242 -9.11 37.57 -5.33
N VAL A 243 -8.81 37.88 -4.08
CA VAL A 243 -9.31 39.04 -3.35
C VAL A 243 -8.76 40.34 -3.96
N ASP A 244 -7.46 40.40 -4.24
CA ASP A 244 -6.78 41.56 -4.82
C ASP A 244 -7.00 41.67 -6.32
N LYS A 245 -7.68 40.74 -6.97
CA LYS A 245 -7.91 40.65 -8.43
C LYS A 245 -6.61 40.70 -9.24
N ARG A 246 -5.52 40.20 -8.72
CA ARG A 246 -4.20 40.09 -9.36
C ARG A 246 -3.89 38.69 -9.87
N LYS A 247 -2.84 38.51 -10.63
CA LYS A 247 -2.31 37.21 -10.94
C LYS A 247 -1.55 36.66 -9.71
N PRO A 248 -1.57 35.39 -9.44
CA PRO A 248 -0.66 34.76 -8.46
C PRO A 248 0.79 35.10 -8.81
N THR A 249 1.66 35.21 -7.80
CA THR A 249 3.09 35.55 -7.99
C THR A 249 3.90 34.39 -8.54
N HIS A 250 3.40 33.14 -8.33
CA HIS A 250 3.98 31.94 -8.90
C HIS A 250 3.09 31.40 -10.02
N ASP A 251 3.60 30.51 -10.83
CA ASP A 251 2.83 29.84 -11.90
C ASP A 251 1.92 28.74 -11.29
N ILE A 252 0.94 29.19 -10.52
CA ILE A 252 -0.07 28.36 -9.86
C ILE A 252 -1.45 28.62 -10.45
N PRO A 253 -2.32 27.61 -10.54
CA PRO A 253 -3.68 27.76 -11.02
C PRO A 253 -4.47 28.80 -10.21
N ARG A 254 -5.35 29.54 -10.87
CA ARG A 254 -6.25 30.48 -10.19
C ARG A 254 -7.35 29.73 -9.45
N LEU A 255 -7.65 30.16 -8.24
CA LEU A 255 -8.85 29.73 -7.54
C LEU A 255 -10.10 30.13 -8.35
N GLN A 256 -10.99 29.18 -8.56
CA GLN A 256 -12.29 29.46 -9.20
C GLN A 256 -13.19 30.16 -8.19
N VAL A 257 -13.40 31.45 -8.40
CA VAL A 257 -14.24 32.28 -7.51
C VAL A 257 -15.46 32.77 -8.28
N SER A 258 -16.63 32.52 -7.74
CA SER A 258 -17.92 32.98 -8.30
C SER A 258 -18.07 34.51 -8.25
N LYS A 259 -19.06 35.05 -8.93
CA LYS A 259 -19.31 36.51 -8.97
C LYS A 259 -19.58 37.12 -7.60
N ASP A 260 -20.12 36.34 -6.68
CA ASP A 260 -20.42 36.71 -5.30
C ASP A 260 -19.26 36.43 -4.31
N GLY A 261 -18.05 36.13 -4.85
CA GLY A 261 -16.82 35.97 -4.04
C GLY A 261 -16.71 34.62 -3.32
N ARG A 262 -17.41 33.61 -3.77
CA ARG A 262 -17.43 32.26 -3.15
C ARG A 262 -16.53 31.28 -3.94
N SER A 263 -16.04 30.27 -3.25
CA SER A 263 -15.33 29.14 -3.86
C SER A 263 -15.65 27.85 -3.11
N SER A 264 -15.30 26.72 -3.72
CA SER A 264 -15.42 25.42 -3.11
C SER A 264 -14.18 25.08 -2.29
N PHE A 265 -14.39 24.45 -1.12
CA PHE A 265 -13.31 24.02 -0.22
C PHE A 265 -13.63 22.67 0.42
N ASP A 266 -12.56 21.91 0.67
CA ASP A 266 -12.58 20.69 1.48
C ASP A 266 -12.02 21.04 2.88
N ILE A 267 -12.87 20.89 3.90
CA ILE A 267 -12.52 21.18 5.28
C ILE A 267 -12.39 19.87 6.05
N ALA A 268 -11.17 19.49 6.37
CA ALA A 268 -10.89 18.34 7.22
C ALA A 268 -11.15 18.71 8.69
N VAL A 269 -11.89 17.87 9.40
CA VAL A 269 -12.32 18.05 10.79
C VAL A 269 -11.88 16.84 11.60
N PHE A 270 -11.29 17.02 12.78
CA PHE A 270 -10.86 15.90 13.62
C PHE A 270 -11.98 14.86 13.82
N ALA A 271 -11.65 13.58 13.64
CA ALA A 271 -12.66 12.50 13.73
C ALA A 271 -13.31 12.39 15.10
N ARG A 272 -12.63 12.85 16.17
CA ARG A 272 -13.18 12.93 17.53
C ARG A 272 -14.24 14.03 17.72
N ALA A 273 -14.27 15.01 16.83
CA ALA A 273 -15.25 16.10 16.89
C ALA A 273 -16.61 15.67 16.32
N ASP A 274 -17.68 16.29 16.79
CA ASP A 274 -19.00 16.16 16.17
C ASP A 274 -19.01 16.95 14.84
N ILE A 275 -18.85 16.23 13.73
CA ILE A 275 -18.76 16.81 12.40
C ILE A 275 -20.06 17.53 11.99
N ASP A 276 -21.23 17.08 12.44
CA ASP A 276 -22.50 17.73 12.11
C ASP A 276 -22.62 19.06 12.82
N ARG A 277 -22.17 19.15 14.07
CA ARG A 277 -22.05 20.40 14.81
C ARG A 277 -21.09 21.37 14.10
N VAL A 278 -19.91 20.91 13.69
CA VAL A 278 -18.92 21.74 12.98
C VAL A 278 -19.46 22.21 11.64
N ALA A 279 -20.13 21.34 10.88
CA ALA A 279 -20.77 21.70 9.60
C ALA A 279 -21.85 22.76 9.78
N ALA A 280 -22.69 22.62 10.81
CA ALA A 280 -23.71 23.61 11.15
C ALA A 280 -23.08 24.96 11.59
N GLU A 281 -22.00 24.91 12.35
CA GLU A 281 -21.23 26.07 12.78
C GLU A 281 -20.62 26.83 11.59
N ILE A 282 -19.95 26.11 10.67
CA ILE A 282 -19.38 26.68 9.44
C ILE A 282 -20.48 27.30 8.56
N SER A 283 -21.62 26.63 8.45
CA SER A 283 -22.75 27.16 7.68
C SER A 283 -23.33 28.43 8.30
N SER A 284 -23.58 28.43 9.61
CA SER A 284 -24.26 29.54 10.29
C SER A 284 -23.36 30.74 10.49
N GLN A 285 -22.08 30.54 10.85
CA GLN A 285 -21.16 31.65 11.16
C GLN A 285 -20.51 32.27 9.92
N PHE A 286 -20.24 31.44 8.89
CA PHE A 286 -19.50 31.88 7.71
C PHE A 286 -20.34 31.86 6.42
N GLY A 287 -21.63 31.59 6.55
CA GLY A 287 -22.55 31.57 5.41
C GLY A 287 -22.18 30.50 4.37
N ALA A 288 -21.53 29.42 4.79
CA ALA A 288 -21.13 28.35 3.90
C ALA A 288 -22.34 27.48 3.51
N SER A 289 -22.38 27.07 2.25
CA SER A 289 -23.29 26.05 1.75
C SER A 289 -22.58 24.69 1.86
N VAL A 290 -22.97 23.87 2.82
CA VAL A 290 -22.44 22.51 2.97
C VAL A 290 -23.00 21.65 1.83
N ARG A 291 -22.12 21.09 1.02
CA ARG A 291 -22.48 20.24 -0.13
C ARG A 291 -22.46 18.76 0.23
N GLN A 292 -21.49 18.36 1.07
CA GLN A 292 -21.26 16.97 1.43
C GLN A 292 -20.53 16.86 2.78
N VAL A 293 -20.81 15.80 3.52
CA VAL A 293 -20.13 15.45 4.78
C VAL A 293 -19.68 14.00 4.69
N ASP A 294 -18.38 13.79 4.68
CA ASP A 294 -17.76 12.46 4.62
C ASP A 294 -17.21 12.07 5.99
N ARG A 295 -17.65 10.91 6.48
CA ARG A 295 -17.11 10.28 7.68
C ARG A 295 -16.15 9.17 7.26
N LEU A 296 -14.88 9.33 7.61
CA LEU A 296 -13.82 8.44 7.18
C LEU A 296 -13.54 7.40 8.28
N PRO A 297 -13.82 6.11 8.05
CA PRO A 297 -13.52 5.06 9.01
C PRO A 297 -12.00 4.99 9.24
N ASN A 298 -11.60 4.71 10.48
CA ASN A 298 -10.20 4.54 10.88
C ASN A 298 -9.24 5.66 10.45
N ASN A 299 -9.75 6.88 10.26
CA ASN A 299 -8.95 8.06 9.98
C ASN A 299 -8.98 9.04 11.16
N PHE A 300 -7.97 9.89 11.31
CA PHE A 300 -7.92 10.90 12.37
C PHE A 300 -8.77 12.15 12.05
N PHE A 301 -9.35 12.23 10.84
CA PHE A 301 -10.23 13.34 10.41
C PHE A 301 -11.39 12.84 9.54
N ASN A 302 -12.42 13.69 9.45
CA ASN A 302 -13.55 13.61 8.52
C ASN A 302 -13.53 14.82 7.61
N ILE A 303 -14.29 14.85 6.50
CA ILE A 303 -14.27 15.95 5.53
C ILE A 303 -15.66 16.59 5.40
N ILE A 304 -15.71 17.94 5.41
CA ILE A 304 -16.89 18.73 5.05
C ILE A 304 -16.57 19.46 3.74
N ARG A 305 -17.32 19.19 2.68
CA ARG A 305 -17.19 19.89 1.40
C ARG A 305 -18.17 21.04 1.33
N VAL A 306 -17.64 22.23 1.18
CA VAL A 306 -18.43 23.46 1.28
C VAL A 306 -18.18 24.40 0.09
N GLU A 307 -19.18 25.26 -0.15
CA GLU A 307 -18.97 26.50 -0.93
C GLU A 307 -19.15 27.69 0.02
N MET A 308 -18.13 28.52 0.15
CA MET A 308 -18.13 29.64 1.09
C MET A 308 -17.38 30.88 0.56
N PRO A 309 -17.60 32.06 1.15
CA PRO A 309 -16.85 33.25 0.81
C PRO A 309 -15.34 33.07 1.07
N VAL A 310 -14.50 33.36 0.09
CA VAL A 310 -13.03 33.18 0.19
C VAL A 310 -12.41 34.01 1.30
N THR A 311 -13.01 35.18 1.63
CA THR A 311 -12.55 36.09 2.67
C THR A 311 -12.75 35.56 4.09
N LEU A 312 -13.62 34.54 4.30
CA LEU A 312 -13.94 33.98 5.61
C LEU A 312 -13.19 32.67 5.90
N LEU A 313 -12.32 32.23 4.97
CA LEU A 313 -11.64 30.93 5.09
C LEU A 313 -10.74 30.86 6.34
N ILE A 314 -10.00 31.93 6.63
CA ILE A 314 -9.13 32.00 7.82
C ILE A 314 -9.96 31.90 9.12
N ASN A 315 -11.17 32.44 9.13
CA ASN A 315 -12.07 32.35 10.27
C ASN A 315 -12.57 30.90 10.47
N ALA A 316 -12.86 30.18 9.37
CA ALA A 316 -13.21 28.77 9.45
C ALA A 316 -12.01 27.93 9.93
N ALA A 317 -10.79 28.25 9.49
CA ALA A 317 -9.58 27.59 9.98
C ALA A 317 -9.32 27.86 11.48
N ALA A 318 -9.82 28.96 12.03
CA ALA A 318 -9.70 29.29 13.44
C ALA A 318 -10.57 28.38 14.34
N LEU A 319 -11.56 27.68 13.80
CA LEU A 319 -12.32 26.69 14.55
C LEU A 319 -11.36 25.61 15.10
N PRO A 320 -11.42 25.27 16.39
CA PRO A 320 -10.50 24.31 17.01
C PRO A 320 -10.52 22.96 16.29
N ASP A 321 -11.72 22.45 15.99
CA ASP A 321 -11.92 21.12 15.43
C ASP A 321 -11.50 20.98 13.95
N VAL A 322 -11.15 22.09 13.25
CA VAL A 322 -10.64 22.03 11.88
C VAL A 322 -9.18 21.60 11.88
N VAL A 323 -8.86 20.57 11.06
CA VAL A 323 -7.51 20.04 10.85
C VAL A 323 -6.80 20.80 9.75
N ARG A 324 -7.45 20.97 8.60
CA ARG A 324 -6.87 21.50 7.37
C ARG A 324 -7.97 22.00 6.46
N ILE A 325 -7.67 22.97 5.61
CA ILE A 325 -8.57 23.42 4.55
C ILE A 325 -7.82 23.41 3.22
N ASP A 326 -8.40 22.77 2.21
CA ASP A 326 -7.89 22.67 0.85
C ASP A 326 -8.89 23.27 -0.16
N ALA A 327 -8.41 23.63 -1.36
CA ALA A 327 -9.31 24.04 -2.43
C ALA A 327 -10.14 22.85 -2.91
N GLY A 328 -11.44 23.04 -3.06
CA GLY A 328 -12.34 22.09 -3.72
C GLY A 328 -12.31 22.23 -5.24
N GLY A 329 -12.81 21.23 -6.00
CA GLY A 329 -12.74 21.26 -7.46
C GLY A 329 -13.75 20.37 -8.19
N ILE A 330 -13.69 20.32 -9.52
CA ILE A 330 -14.64 19.65 -10.45
C ILE A 330 -13.97 18.41 -11.06
N ARG A 331 -14.74 17.30 -11.26
CA ARG A 331 -14.28 16.01 -11.81
C ARG A 331 -14.41 15.96 -13.34
N MET A 332 -13.46 15.30 -14.07
CA MET A 332 -13.41 15.19 -15.53
C MET A 332 -12.95 13.78 -16.00
N ALA A 333 -13.34 13.35 -17.22
CA ALA A 333 -13.35 11.96 -17.71
C ALA A 333 -12.46 11.67 -18.96
N GLU A 334 -12.05 10.42 -19.28
CA GLU A 334 -10.98 10.00 -20.27
C GLU A 334 -10.92 8.50 -20.70
N ASP A 335 -10.31 8.03 -21.86
CA ASP A 335 -10.50 6.79 -22.67
C ASP A 335 -9.34 5.86 -23.16
N GLU A 336 -9.48 4.85 -23.92
CA GLU A 336 -9.21 3.46 -24.29
C GLU A 336 -8.09 3.01 -25.33
N ARG A 337 -7.58 1.72 -25.36
CA ARG A 337 -7.00 0.68 -26.28
C ARG A 337 -5.51 0.32 -26.11
N ALA A 338 -5.12 -0.91 -25.68
CA ALA A 338 -3.73 -1.37 -25.72
C ALA A 338 -3.41 -2.77 -25.16
N ALA A 339 -4.37 -3.70 -25.17
CA ALA A 339 -4.15 -5.05 -24.63
C ALA A 339 -2.86 -5.73 -25.17
N GLN A 340 -2.58 -5.60 -26.45
CA GLN A 340 -1.37 -6.19 -27.05
C GLN A 340 -0.07 -5.53 -26.54
N VAL A 341 -0.10 -4.21 -26.33
CA VAL A 341 1.09 -3.48 -25.84
C VAL A 341 1.42 -3.88 -24.40
N VAL A 342 0.43 -3.85 -23.51
CA VAL A 342 0.65 -4.23 -22.09
C VAL A 342 0.93 -5.73 -21.92
N ALA A 343 0.48 -6.57 -22.86
CA ALA A 343 0.81 -7.99 -22.92
C ALA A 343 2.25 -8.28 -23.38
N GLY A 344 3.00 -7.26 -23.80
CA GLY A 344 4.35 -7.43 -24.35
C GLY A 344 4.35 -8.10 -25.74
N ASN A 345 3.23 -8.03 -26.47
CA ASN A 345 3.03 -8.63 -27.78
C ASN A 345 3.40 -7.66 -28.90
N TYR A 346 4.63 -7.23 -28.93
CA TYR A 346 5.17 -6.35 -29.97
C TYR A 346 6.59 -6.80 -30.37
N SER A 347 6.95 -6.52 -31.60
CA SER A 347 8.29 -6.82 -32.12
C SER A 347 9.21 -5.60 -32.10
N SER A 348 8.64 -4.39 -32.08
CA SER A 348 9.35 -3.13 -31.91
C SER A 348 8.37 -2.07 -31.35
N VAL A 349 8.88 -0.91 -30.99
CA VAL A 349 8.06 0.21 -30.47
C VAL A 349 7.08 0.80 -31.50
N THR A 350 7.27 0.45 -32.78
CA THR A 350 6.41 0.86 -33.90
C THR A 350 5.69 -0.34 -34.56
N SER A 351 5.70 -1.54 -33.95
CA SER A 351 5.14 -2.75 -34.54
C SER A 351 4.64 -3.71 -33.46
N ILE A 352 3.32 -3.78 -33.30
CA ILE A 352 2.67 -4.80 -32.47
C ILE A 352 2.47 -6.11 -33.26
N ASN A 353 2.38 -7.23 -32.53
CA ASN A 353 2.15 -8.54 -33.13
C ASN A 353 0.73 -8.65 -33.69
N ALA A 354 0.52 -9.67 -34.56
CA ALA A 354 -0.81 -9.96 -35.14
C ALA A 354 -1.90 -10.10 -34.06
N PRO A 355 -3.19 -9.88 -34.43
CA PRO A 355 -4.32 -10.06 -33.52
C PRO A 355 -4.33 -11.43 -32.83
N GLY A 356 -4.93 -11.55 -31.65
CA GLY A 356 -5.02 -12.83 -30.94
C GLY A 356 -4.63 -12.69 -29.44
N TYR A 357 -4.91 -11.54 -28.84
CA TYR A 357 -4.78 -11.40 -27.38
C TYR A 357 -5.73 -12.39 -26.68
N ASP A 358 -5.16 -13.30 -25.91
CA ASP A 358 -5.89 -14.26 -25.08
C ASP A 358 -5.08 -14.48 -23.79
N PRO A 359 -5.47 -13.81 -22.69
CA PRO A 359 -4.70 -13.88 -21.46
C PRO A 359 -4.73 -15.27 -20.81
N LEU A 360 -5.79 -16.06 -21.02
CA LEU A 360 -5.83 -17.44 -20.54
C LEU A 360 -4.76 -18.32 -21.19
N THR A 361 -4.60 -18.22 -22.51
CA THR A 361 -3.56 -18.95 -23.23
C THR A 361 -2.16 -18.40 -22.95
N GLN A 362 -2.02 -17.07 -22.79
CA GLN A 362 -0.71 -16.42 -22.65
C GLN A 362 -0.18 -16.46 -21.23
N PHE A 363 -1.07 -16.32 -20.23
CA PHE A 363 -0.69 -16.14 -18.82
C PHE A 363 -1.34 -17.17 -17.87
N GLY A 364 -2.26 -17.98 -18.36
CA GLY A 364 -3.00 -18.96 -17.54
C GLY A 364 -4.16 -18.36 -16.73
N VAL A 365 -4.48 -17.08 -16.92
CA VAL A 365 -5.51 -16.33 -16.18
C VAL A 365 -6.30 -15.45 -17.13
N ASP A 366 -7.57 -15.16 -16.82
CA ASP A 366 -8.47 -14.37 -17.66
C ASP A 366 -9.37 -13.39 -16.85
N GLY A 367 -9.14 -13.27 -15.55
CA GLY A 367 -9.90 -12.45 -14.60
C GLY A 367 -11.05 -13.19 -13.93
N THR A 368 -11.22 -14.49 -14.17
CA THR A 368 -12.26 -15.30 -13.54
C THR A 368 -12.21 -15.19 -12.01
N GLY A 369 -13.37 -14.96 -11.38
CA GLY A 369 -13.49 -14.87 -9.92
C GLY A 369 -13.03 -13.55 -9.30
N VAL A 370 -12.65 -12.55 -10.10
CA VAL A 370 -12.27 -11.22 -9.62
C VAL A 370 -13.32 -10.19 -10.01
N THR A 371 -13.61 -9.26 -9.10
CA THR A 371 -14.51 -8.12 -9.35
C THR A 371 -13.70 -6.83 -9.31
N VAL A 372 -13.86 -5.99 -10.34
CA VAL A 372 -13.29 -4.65 -10.45
C VAL A 372 -14.41 -3.63 -10.43
N ALA A 373 -14.37 -2.68 -9.51
CA ALA A 373 -15.28 -1.55 -9.54
C ALA A 373 -14.82 -0.49 -10.54
N VAL A 374 -15.75 0.12 -11.24
CA VAL A 374 -15.53 1.29 -12.10
C VAL A 374 -16.27 2.46 -11.49
N ALA A 375 -15.53 3.30 -10.78
CA ALA A 375 -16.03 4.52 -10.17
C ALA A 375 -15.92 5.67 -11.20
N ASP A 376 -17.00 5.92 -11.95
CA ASP A 376 -17.01 6.77 -13.12
C ASP A 376 -18.39 7.41 -13.35
N ASP A 377 -18.70 7.81 -14.60
CA ASP A 377 -20.00 8.38 -15.00
C ASP A 377 -21.10 7.33 -15.25
N GLY A 378 -20.86 6.10 -14.83
CA GLY A 378 -21.78 4.99 -14.94
C GLY A 378 -21.48 4.05 -16.12
N ILE A 379 -22.13 2.88 -16.07
CA ILE A 379 -21.99 1.81 -17.07
C ILE A 379 -23.38 1.48 -17.63
N SER A 380 -23.52 1.38 -18.95
CA SER A 380 -24.74 0.88 -19.57
C SER A 380 -24.85 -0.62 -19.39
N ILE A 381 -25.89 -1.08 -18.70
CA ILE A 381 -26.15 -2.49 -18.51
C ILE A 381 -26.74 -3.11 -19.80
N PRO A 382 -26.52 -4.41 -20.07
CA PRO A 382 -27.14 -5.12 -21.19
C PRO A 382 -28.64 -4.92 -21.23
N GLY A 383 -29.13 -4.48 -22.36
CA GLY A 383 -30.55 -4.05 -22.57
C GLY A 383 -30.69 -2.54 -22.79
N ASN A 384 -29.72 -1.72 -22.39
CA ASN A 384 -29.66 -0.27 -22.62
C ASN A 384 -28.65 0.15 -23.71
N GLY A 385 -28.29 -0.77 -24.61
CA GLY A 385 -27.34 -0.50 -25.69
C GLY A 385 -25.87 -0.77 -25.37
N GLY A 386 -25.56 -1.37 -24.19
CA GLY A 386 -24.19 -1.78 -23.85
C GLY A 386 -23.76 -3.02 -24.62
N PHE A 387 -22.63 -2.93 -25.29
CA PHE A 387 -22.02 -4.00 -26.08
C PHE A 387 -20.70 -4.42 -25.39
N TYR A 388 -20.26 -5.66 -25.60
CA TYR A 388 -19.02 -6.24 -25.06
C TYR A 388 -19.01 -6.53 -23.56
N ILE A 389 -19.88 -5.91 -22.76
CA ILE A 389 -20.08 -6.22 -21.36
C ILE A 389 -21.39 -6.95 -21.20
N THR A 390 -21.34 -8.19 -20.76
CA THR A 390 -22.52 -9.06 -20.68
C THR A 390 -23.22 -8.95 -19.32
N ALA A 391 -24.51 -9.31 -19.26
CA ALA A 391 -25.27 -9.37 -18.01
C ALA A 391 -24.65 -10.34 -16.97
N SER A 392 -23.84 -11.31 -17.44
CA SER A 392 -23.21 -12.30 -16.57
C SER A 392 -22.01 -11.77 -15.81
N ASN A 393 -21.38 -10.69 -16.28
CA ASN A 393 -20.21 -10.10 -15.65
C ASN A 393 -20.39 -8.63 -15.25
N THR A 394 -21.62 -8.11 -15.29
CA THR A 394 -21.92 -6.72 -14.89
C THR A 394 -22.88 -6.69 -13.72
N LYS A 395 -22.59 -5.85 -12.74
CA LYS A 395 -23.51 -5.53 -11.64
C LYS A 395 -23.49 -4.03 -11.36
N ASP A 396 -24.69 -3.45 -11.19
CA ASP A 396 -24.78 -2.11 -10.62
C ASP A 396 -24.44 -2.15 -9.13
N GLY A 397 -23.70 -1.17 -8.67
CA GLY A 397 -23.55 -0.87 -7.26
C GLY A 397 -24.87 -0.38 -6.66
N PRO A 398 -24.96 -0.20 -5.34
CA PRO A 398 -26.09 0.40 -4.70
C PRO A 398 -26.42 1.75 -5.32
N MET A 399 -27.72 1.98 -5.57
CA MET A 399 -28.18 3.21 -6.17
C MET A 399 -28.43 4.26 -5.08
N HIS A 400 -27.75 5.39 -5.18
CA HIS A 400 -27.93 6.53 -4.29
C HIS A 400 -28.57 7.70 -5.06
N GLY A 401 -29.63 8.25 -4.51
CA GLY A 401 -30.40 9.31 -5.18
C GLY A 401 -31.12 8.79 -6.43
N ALA A 402 -31.14 9.60 -7.48
CA ALA A 402 -31.80 9.29 -8.76
C ALA A 402 -30.82 8.74 -9.81
N ALA A 403 -29.63 8.29 -9.43
CA ALA A 403 -28.66 7.75 -10.35
C ALA A 403 -29.20 6.50 -11.05
N SER A 404 -29.00 6.40 -12.34
CA SER A 404 -29.34 5.25 -13.18
C SER A 404 -28.19 5.03 -14.17
N GLY A 405 -28.23 3.93 -14.92
CA GLY A 405 -27.14 3.57 -15.84
C GLY A 405 -26.66 4.70 -16.76
N ALA A 406 -25.54 4.49 -17.39
CA ALA A 406 -24.78 5.49 -18.14
C ALA A 406 -25.60 6.31 -19.14
N THR A 407 -25.42 7.61 -19.10
CA THR A 407 -25.85 8.55 -20.13
C THR A 407 -24.69 8.94 -21.07
N SER A 408 -23.46 8.68 -20.69
CA SER A 408 -22.23 8.90 -21.45
C SER A 408 -21.46 7.59 -21.69
N SER A 409 -20.48 7.62 -22.58
CA SER A 409 -19.74 6.41 -22.95
C SER A 409 -18.45 6.22 -22.13
N HIS A 410 -18.10 7.12 -21.23
CA HIS A 410 -16.77 7.13 -20.61
C HIS A 410 -16.55 5.96 -19.62
N GLY A 411 -17.35 5.85 -18.56
CA GLY A 411 -17.26 4.73 -17.62
C GLY A 411 -17.53 3.38 -18.29
N HIS A 412 -18.43 3.35 -19.28
CA HIS A 412 -18.72 2.13 -20.04
C HIS A 412 -17.53 1.69 -20.88
N LEU A 413 -16.83 2.61 -21.51
CA LEU A 413 -15.62 2.37 -22.26
C LEU A 413 -14.51 1.84 -21.34
N ASN A 414 -14.29 2.47 -20.20
CA ASN A 414 -13.34 2.02 -19.19
C ASN A 414 -13.66 0.60 -18.68
N ALA A 415 -14.94 0.30 -18.47
CA ALA A 415 -15.36 -1.07 -18.13
C ALA A 415 -15.03 -2.06 -19.22
N SER A 416 -15.16 -1.67 -20.51
CA SER A 416 -14.82 -2.54 -21.64
C SER A 416 -13.31 -2.75 -21.76
N ILE A 417 -12.47 -1.76 -21.42
CA ILE A 417 -11.02 -1.93 -21.36
C ILE A 417 -10.62 -2.98 -20.33
N ILE A 418 -11.28 -2.97 -19.17
CA ILE A 418 -11.01 -3.96 -18.11
C ILE A 418 -11.48 -5.34 -18.52
N ALA A 419 -12.77 -5.49 -18.90
CA ALA A 419 -13.45 -6.78 -18.96
C ALA A 419 -14.31 -7.01 -20.20
N GLY A 420 -14.11 -6.29 -21.30
CA GLY A 420 -14.80 -6.56 -22.55
C GLY A 420 -14.56 -7.99 -23.01
N SER A 421 -15.63 -8.80 -23.08
CA SER A 421 -15.51 -10.26 -23.24
C SER A 421 -15.95 -10.81 -24.60
N THR A 422 -16.60 -10.00 -25.42
CA THR A 422 -17.18 -10.51 -26.69
C THR A 422 -16.82 -9.59 -27.84
N PRO A 423 -16.14 -10.09 -28.89
CA PRO A 423 -16.01 -9.35 -30.14
C PRO A 423 -17.39 -9.26 -30.81
N PHE A 424 -18.05 -8.13 -30.74
CA PHE A 424 -19.34 -7.86 -31.39
C PHE A 424 -19.16 -7.57 -32.89
N GLY A 425 -18.43 -8.46 -33.60
CA GLY A 425 -18.27 -8.40 -35.06
C GLY A 425 -17.44 -7.22 -35.57
N GLY A 426 -16.80 -6.44 -34.67
CA GLY A 426 -15.99 -5.29 -35.04
C GLY A 426 -14.50 -5.61 -34.97
N LEU A 427 -13.90 -5.83 -36.14
CA LEU A 427 -12.43 -5.86 -36.29
C LEU A 427 -12.00 -4.52 -36.88
N ASP A 428 -10.85 -4.03 -36.43
CA ASP A 428 -10.20 -2.89 -37.07
C ASP A 428 -9.62 -3.30 -38.46
N PRO A 429 -9.13 -2.37 -39.29
CA PRO A 429 -8.59 -2.69 -40.61
C PRO A 429 -7.44 -3.68 -40.62
N LEU A 430 -6.77 -3.88 -39.48
CA LEU A 430 -5.67 -4.81 -39.30
C LEU A 430 -6.11 -6.12 -38.60
N GLY A 431 -7.38 -6.26 -38.28
CA GLY A 431 -7.99 -7.47 -37.74
C GLY A 431 -8.00 -7.58 -36.23
N TYR A 432 -7.65 -6.51 -35.46
CA TYR A 432 -7.75 -6.50 -34.01
C TYR A 432 -9.20 -6.27 -33.55
N ASN A 433 -9.57 -6.93 -32.45
CA ASN A 433 -10.90 -6.78 -31.87
C ASN A 433 -11.05 -5.41 -31.19
N TYR A 434 -12.07 -4.65 -31.57
CA TYR A 434 -12.49 -3.50 -30.81
C TYR A 434 -13.11 -3.95 -29.49
N GLY A 435 -12.64 -3.41 -28.35
CA GLY A 435 -13.27 -3.61 -27.05
C GLY A 435 -13.02 -4.95 -26.35
N LEU A 436 -12.01 -5.73 -26.75
CA LEU A 436 -11.55 -6.86 -25.95
C LEU A 436 -10.75 -6.36 -24.74
N GLY A 437 -11.24 -6.67 -23.54
CA GLY A 437 -10.65 -6.22 -22.27
C GLY A 437 -9.39 -6.99 -21.88
N ILE A 438 -8.62 -6.40 -20.96
CA ILE A 438 -7.40 -6.99 -20.41
C ILE A 438 -7.72 -8.27 -19.62
N ALA A 439 -8.81 -8.27 -18.84
CA ALA A 439 -9.29 -9.37 -18.02
C ALA A 439 -10.72 -9.74 -18.43
N PRO A 440 -10.93 -10.42 -19.56
CA PRO A 440 -12.24 -10.56 -20.22
C PRO A 440 -13.27 -11.38 -19.43
N LYS A 441 -12.88 -12.03 -18.33
CA LYS A 441 -13.77 -12.77 -17.43
C LYS A 441 -13.94 -12.11 -16.06
N ALA A 442 -13.30 -10.96 -15.81
CA ALA A 442 -13.52 -10.22 -14.58
C ALA A 442 -14.97 -9.71 -14.50
N ASN A 443 -15.51 -9.63 -13.29
CA ASN A 443 -16.77 -8.98 -13.03
C ASN A 443 -16.57 -7.48 -12.94
N ILE A 444 -17.54 -6.71 -13.41
CA ILE A 444 -17.54 -5.26 -13.32
C ILE A 444 -18.63 -4.81 -12.34
N LEU A 445 -18.25 -4.03 -11.35
CA LEU A 445 -19.16 -3.34 -10.43
C LEU A 445 -19.27 -1.88 -10.85
N ASN A 446 -20.48 -1.42 -11.13
CA ASN A 446 -20.76 -0.03 -11.51
C ASN A 446 -20.91 0.85 -10.26
N ILE A 447 -20.05 1.84 -10.11
CA ILE A 447 -20.16 2.91 -9.10
C ILE A 447 -20.28 4.24 -9.86
N PRO A 448 -21.50 4.75 -10.13
CA PRO A 448 -21.69 5.91 -11.00
C PRO A 448 -21.40 7.24 -10.29
N LEU A 449 -20.21 7.35 -9.71
CA LEU A 449 -19.75 8.43 -8.84
C LEU A 449 -19.81 9.83 -9.48
N LEU A 450 -19.65 9.90 -10.81
CA LEU A 450 -19.63 11.17 -11.55
C LEU A 450 -21.01 11.62 -12.04
N LEU A 451 -22.05 10.80 -11.91
CA LEU A 451 -23.40 11.22 -12.26
C LEU A 451 -23.92 12.27 -11.26
N PRO A 452 -24.43 13.42 -11.74
CA PRO A 452 -24.97 14.44 -10.83
C PRO A 452 -26.14 13.97 -9.95
N SER A 453 -26.83 12.91 -10.39
CA SER A 453 -27.94 12.26 -9.64
C SER A 453 -27.45 11.23 -8.61
N TYR A 454 -26.19 10.86 -8.61
CA TYR A 454 -25.59 9.99 -7.62
C TYR A 454 -25.21 10.79 -6.38
N ALA A 455 -25.95 10.59 -5.28
CA ALA A 455 -25.90 11.44 -4.10
C ALA A 455 -25.08 10.85 -2.94
N ALA A 456 -24.26 9.82 -3.22
CA ALA A 456 -23.40 9.21 -2.20
C ALA A 456 -22.12 10.03 -1.95
N SER A 457 -21.63 9.97 -0.71
CA SER A 457 -20.29 10.45 -0.36
C SER A 457 -19.20 9.54 -0.93
N ASN A 458 -17.95 9.99 -0.93
CA ASN A 458 -16.82 9.10 -1.27
C ASN A 458 -16.80 7.90 -0.32
N ALA A 459 -16.90 8.13 1.00
CA ALA A 459 -16.88 7.05 2.00
C ALA A 459 -17.94 5.99 1.70
N THR A 460 -19.20 6.41 1.45
CA THR A 460 -20.27 5.51 1.05
C THR A 460 -19.95 4.77 -0.26
N SER A 461 -19.42 5.47 -1.25
CA SER A 461 -19.12 4.87 -2.58
C SER A 461 -18.03 3.79 -2.50
N TYR A 462 -17.02 3.99 -1.65
CA TYR A 462 -15.94 3.00 -1.49
C TYR A 462 -16.31 1.87 -0.52
N ASP A 463 -17.15 2.12 0.48
CA ASP A 463 -17.80 1.07 1.27
C ASP A 463 -18.72 0.19 0.40
N ASP A 464 -19.56 0.80 -0.45
CA ASP A 464 -20.37 0.09 -1.44
C ASP A 464 -19.51 -0.76 -2.38
N THR A 465 -18.33 -0.27 -2.75
CA THR A 465 -17.37 -1.00 -3.60
C THR A 465 -16.94 -2.32 -2.95
N ILE A 466 -16.59 -2.31 -1.67
CA ILE A 466 -16.11 -3.50 -0.97
C ILE A 466 -17.24 -4.34 -0.35
N SER A 467 -18.40 -3.78 -0.08
CA SER A 467 -19.55 -4.47 0.52
C SER A 467 -20.44 -5.15 -0.52
N SER A 468 -20.52 -4.59 -1.74
CA SER A 468 -21.37 -5.14 -2.80
C SER A 468 -20.79 -6.44 -3.37
N THR A 469 -21.53 -7.53 -3.20
CA THR A 469 -21.19 -8.79 -3.84
C THR A 469 -21.62 -8.77 -5.30
N GLY A 470 -20.69 -8.98 -6.24
CA GLY A 470 -20.95 -9.05 -7.65
C GLY A 470 -21.97 -10.13 -8.05
N VAL A 471 -22.21 -10.30 -9.34
CA VAL A 471 -23.11 -11.33 -9.88
C VAL A 471 -22.78 -12.73 -9.35
N ASN A 472 -21.48 -13.00 -9.11
CA ASN A 472 -20.97 -14.28 -8.62
C ASN A 472 -20.76 -14.31 -7.09
N GLY A 473 -21.29 -13.34 -6.35
CA GLY A 473 -21.08 -13.24 -4.89
C GLY A 473 -19.68 -12.77 -4.47
N VAL A 474 -18.86 -12.29 -5.40
CA VAL A 474 -17.48 -11.86 -5.15
C VAL A 474 -17.42 -10.35 -4.98
N ARG A 475 -16.88 -9.90 -3.86
CA ARG A 475 -16.64 -8.47 -3.56
C ARG A 475 -15.54 -7.90 -4.47
N ALA A 476 -15.64 -6.61 -4.79
CA ALA A 476 -14.55 -5.90 -5.45
C ALA A 476 -13.39 -5.69 -4.49
N THR A 477 -12.19 -5.91 -4.98
CA THR A 477 -10.93 -5.64 -4.26
C THR A 477 -10.04 -4.65 -5.03
N ILE A 478 -10.53 -4.21 -6.19
CA ILE A 478 -9.88 -3.26 -7.09
C ILE A 478 -10.92 -2.24 -7.52
N SER A 479 -10.55 -0.96 -7.51
CA SER A 479 -11.37 0.14 -8.04
C SER A 479 -10.58 0.92 -9.08
N ASN A 480 -11.13 1.03 -10.29
CA ASN A 480 -10.66 1.92 -11.34
C ASN A 480 -11.29 3.30 -11.18
N ASN A 481 -10.46 4.34 -11.14
CA ASN A 481 -10.83 5.73 -10.88
C ASN A 481 -10.26 6.62 -11.98
N SER A 482 -10.99 6.68 -13.09
CA SER A 482 -10.59 7.44 -14.27
C SER A 482 -11.04 8.89 -14.22
N TRP A 483 -10.82 9.57 -13.12
CA TRP A 483 -11.24 10.96 -12.87
C TRP A 483 -10.23 11.71 -12.00
N GLY A 484 -10.33 13.02 -11.96
CA GLY A 484 -9.55 13.88 -11.09
C GLY A 484 -10.27 15.17 -10.76
N VAL A 485 -9.74 15.92 -9.80
CA VAL A 485 -10.33 17.17 -9.30
C VAL A 485 -9.52 18.37 -9.79
N VAL A 486 -10.20 19.35 -10.40
CA VAL A 486 -9.64 20.58 -10.98
C VAL A 486 -10.45 21.77 -10.46
N PRO A 487 -9.87 22.94 -10.14
CA PRO A 487 -8.46 23.31 -10.12
C PRO A 487 -7.74 22.61 -8.96
N THR A 488 -6.47 22.45 -9.09
CA THR A 488 -5.71 21.54 -8.24
C THR A 488 -4.65 22.30 -7.45
N ASN A 489 -4.48 21.92 -6.17
CA ASN A 489 -3.18 22.05 -5.51
C ASN A 489 -2.29 20.97 -6.13
N MET A 490 -1.71 21.28 -7.29
CA MET A 490 -1.02 20.27 -8.07
C MET A 490 0.15 19.71 -7.28
N ASN A 491 0.24 18.40 -7.23
CA ASN A 491 1.32 17.61 -6.63
C ASN A 491 1.51 17.73 -5.10
N VAL A 492 0.71 18.52 -4.40
CA VAL A 492 0.78 18.66 -2.94
C VAL A 492 -0.07 17.56 -2.27
N TYR A 493 0.46 16.92 -1.26
CA TYR A 493 -0.30 15.98 -0.44
C TYR A 493 -1.32 16.74 0.41
N ASP A 494 -2.58 16.53 0.11
CA ASP A 494 -3.72 17.25 0.70
C ASP A 494 -4.71 16.31 1.39
N SER A 495 -5.80 16.85 1.93
CA SER A 495 -6.84 16.08 2.61
C SER A 495 -7.43 14.98 1.71
N MET A 496 -7.56 15.24 0.41
CA MET A 496 -8.07 14.24 -0.52
C MET A 496 -7.05 13.12 -0.76
N ALA A 497 -5.75 13.43 -0.83
CA ALA A 497 -4.72 12.39 -0.91
C ALA A 497 -4.71 11.52 0.35
N ALA A 498 -4.84 12.14 1.54
CA ALA A 498 -4.96 11.43 2.81
C ALA A 498 -6.24 10.57 2.90
N GLU A 499 -7.36 11.07 2.38
CA GLU A 499 -8.63 10.34 2.26
C GLU A 499 -8.42 9.04 1.48
N PHE A 500 -7.79 9.10 0.31
CA PHE A 500 -7.56 7.94 -0.54
C PHE A 500 -6.47 7.00 -0.03
N ASP A 501 -5.48 7.50 0.71
CA ASP A 501 -4.58 6.65 1.48
C ASP A 501 -5.32 5.86 2.57
N GLY A 502 -6.34 6.47 3.18
CA GLY A 502 -7.25 5.82 4.13
C GLY A 502 -8.03 4.67 3.48
N TYR A 503 -8.69 4.92 2.35
CA TYR A 503 -9.47 3.88 1.65
C TYR A 503 -8.61 2.72 1.13
N ALA A 504 -7.37 2.96 0.76
CA ALA A 504 -6.46 1.86 0.38
C ALA A 504 -6.16 0.92 1.55
N ARG A 505 -6.20 1.43 2.78
CA ARG A 505 -5.98 0.66 4.02
C ARG A 505 -7.26 -0.01 4.51
N ASP A 506 -8.35 0.74 4.47
CA ASP A 506 -9.67 0.27 4.88
C ASP A 506 -10.76 1.12 4.23
N SER A 507 -11.54 0.52 3.34
CA SER A 507 -12.69 1.15 2.71
C SER A 507 -14.00 0.86 3.43
N SER A 508 -14.01 0.02 4.48
CA SER A 508 -15.20 -0.39 5.20
C SER A 508 -15.68 0.70 6.17
N MET A 509 -16.97 1.00 6.14
CA MET A 509 -17.64 1.79 7.18
C MET A 509 -18.09 0.92 8.37
N ALA A 510 -17.94 -0.40 8.28
CA ALA A 510 -18.19 -1.37 9.34
C ALA A 510 -16.95 -1.56 10.21
N ALA A 511 -17.02 -2.47 11.19
CA ALA A 511 -15.88 -2.80 12.05
C ALA A 511 -14.85 -3.75 11.38
N SER A 512 -15.12 -4.22 10.16
CA SER A 512 -14.17 -5.02 9.39
C SER A 512 -13.10 -4.14 8.76
N ILE A 513 -11.92 -4.69 8.54
CA ILE A 513 -10.83 -4.05 7.80
C ILE A 513 -10.82 -4.65 6.41
N ASP A 514 -11.18 -3.84 5.42
CA ASP A 514 -11.32 -4.28 4.02
C ASP A 514 -10.48 -3.37 3.11
N PRO A 515 -9.21 -3.69 2.88
CA PRO A 515 -8.32 -2.89 2.01
C PRO A 515 -8.77 -2.95 0.56
N LEU A 516 -8.58 -1.85 -0.17
CA LEU A 516 -8.97 -1.70 -1.57
C LEU A 516 -7.81 -1.20 -2.42
N LEU A 517 -7.48 -1.90 -3.50
CA LEU A 517 -6.57 -1.37 -4.50
C LEU A 517 -7.24 -0.26 -5.30
N LEU A 518 -6.67 0.92 -5.26
CA LEU A 518 -7.16 2.10 -5.95
C LEU A 518 -6.24 2.44 -7.13
N VAL A 519 -6.74 2.29 -8.35
CA VAL A 519 -6.02 2.64 -9.58
C VAL A 519 -6.59 3.95 -10.12
N PHE A 520 -5.75 4.96 -10.26
CA PHE A 520 -6.13 6.31 -10.72
C PHE A 520 -5.43 6.69 -12.02
N SER A 521 -6.13 7.41 -12.88
CA SER A 521 -5.48 8.16 -13.96
C SER A 521 -4.61 9.28 -13.38
N ALA A 522 -3.42 9.56 -13.93
CA ALA A 522 -2.53 10.62 -13.43
C ALA A 522 -3.08 12.04 -13.68
N GLY A 523 -3.95 12.20 -14.67
CA GLY A 523 -4.51 13.47 -15.14
C GLY A 523 -4.00 13.86 -16.53
N ASN A 524 -4.65 14.87 -17.13
CA ASN A 524 -4.37 15.31 -18.51
C ASN A 524 -3.92 16.78 -18.55
N SER A 525 -3.08 17.18 -17.62
CA SER A 525 -2.57 18.55 -17.47
C SER A 525 -1.08 18.69 -17.84
N GLY A 526 -0.50 17.67 -18.51
CA GLY A 526 0.87 17.71 -19.05
C GLY A 526 1.02 18.79 -20.15
N PRO A 527 2.23 18.98 -20.71
CA PRO A 527 3.46 18.23 -20.45
C PRO A 527 4.35 18.79 -19.32
N SER A 528 3.90 19.82 -18.63
CA SER A 528 4.69 20.42 -17.56
C SER A 528 4.90 19.46 -16.41
N ALA A 529 6.10 19.48 -15.82
CA ALA A 529 6.34 18.79 -14.57
C ALA A 529 5.39 19.28 -13.46
N MET A 530 5.17 18.48 -12.45
CA MET A 530 4.30 18.79 -11.31
C MET A 530 2.86 19.16 -11.75
N SER A 531 2.26 18.34 -12.64
CA SER A 531 0.94 18.57 -13.21
C SER A 531 -0.10 17.50 -12.82
N LEU A 532 0.21 16.64 -11.85
CA LEU A 532 -0.72 15.64 -11.33
C LEU A 532 -1.95 16.29 -10.71
N THR A 533 -3.13 15.77 -11.03
CA THR A 533 -4.38 16.26 -10.45
C THR A 533 -4.73 15.54 -9.15
N ARG A 534 -5.56 16.11 -8.29
CA ARG A 534 -6.01 15.46 -7.04
C ARG A 534 -6.82 14.20 -7.34
N PRO A 535 -6.69 13.09 -6.56
CA PRO A 535 -5.82 12.87 -5.40
C PRO A 535 -4.51 12.13 -5.74
N LYS A 536 -3.98 12.25 -6.97
CA LYS A 536 -2.98 11.36 -7.60
C LYS A 536 -1.61 11.32 -6.89
N VAL A 537 -1.39 12.19 -5.91
CA VAL A 537 -0.20 12.18 -5.04
C VAL A 537 -0.38 11.33 -3.78
N ALA A 538 -1.55 10.71 -3.58
CA ALA A 538 -1.73 9.72 -2.52
C ALA A 538 -0.69 8.60 -2.66
N LYS A 539 -0.19 8.10 -1.52
CA LYS A 539 0.93 7.15 -1.45
C LYS A 539 0.51 5.75 -1.88
N ASN A 540 -0.65 5.30 -1.38
CA ASN A 540 -1.09 3.91 -1.45
C ASN A 540 -1.84 3.55 -2.74
N ILE A 541 -2.22 4.54 -3.55
CA ILE A 541 -2.85 4.33 -4.85
C ILE A 541 -1.82 4.03 -5.94
N ILE A 542 -2.27 3.52 -7.09
CA ILE A 542 -1.49 3.46 -8.33
C ILE A 542 -1.96 4.60 -9.24
N ALA A 543 -1.10 5.60 -9.46
CA ALA A 543 -1.33 6.66 -10.44
C ALA A 543 -0.74 6.28 -11.79
N VAL A 544 -1.54 6.34 -12.86
CA VAL A 544 -1.19 5.83 -14.18
C VAL A 544 -1.10 6.94 -15.21
N GLY A 545 0.08 7.14 -15.80
CA GLY A 545 0.34 8.04 -16.91
C GLY A 545 -0.11 7.43 -18.25
N ASN A 546 -0.19 8.26 -19.29
CA ASN A 546 -0.65 7.89 -20.62
C ASN A 546 0.51 7.75 -21.60
N SER A 547 0.96 6.51 -21.89
CA SER A 547 1.80 6.25 -23.06
C SER A 547 0.97 6.15 -24.34
N GLU A 548 1.64 6.30 -25.48
CA GLU A 548 0.95 6.13 -26.75
C GLU A 548 0.59 4.65 -27.00
N ASN A 549 -0.39 4.48 -27.84
CA ASN A 549 -0.77 3.21 -28.46
C ASN A 549 -0.14 3.15 -29.86
N LEU A 550 -0.40 2.09 -30.61
CA LEU A 550 -0.01 2.01 -32.03
C LEU A 550 -1.26 1.97 -32.92
N ARG A 551 -1.49 3.09 -33.64
CA ARG A 551 -2.66 3.31 -34.50
C ARG A 551 -2.30 4.09 -35.76
N THR A 552 -1.28 3.64 -36.45
CA THR A 552 -0.76 4.29 -37.67
C THR A 552 -1.79 4.37 -38.79
N GLU A 553 -2.81 3.49 -38.81
CA GLU A 553 -3.88 3.47 -39.80
C GLU A 553 -4.79 4.69 -39.76
N PHE A 554 -4.82 5.44 -38.65
CA PHE A 554 -5.58 6.68 -38.54
C PHE A 554 -4.74 7.93 -38.84
N GLY A 555 -3.45 7.79 -39.05
CA GLY A 555 -2.55 8.90 -39.39
C GLY A 555 -2.36 9.90 -38.24
N PHE A 556 -2.61 9.50 -36.99
CA PHE A 556 -2.42 10.34 -35.82
C PHE A 556 -0.99 10.24 -35.30
N SER A 557 -0.31 11.34 -35.18
CA SER A 557 1.05 11.45 -34.60
C SER A 557 1.11 11.21 -33.11
N GLY A 558 0.00 10.94 -32.44
CA GLY A 558 -0.07 10.63 -31.00
C GLY A 558 -0.43 9.14 -30.77
N ALA A 559 -0.19 8.26 -31.74
CA ALA A 559 -0.39 6.81 -31.64
C ALA A 559 0.48 6.06 -32.65
N ASP A 560 1.76 6.40 -32.76
CA ASP A 560 2.70 5.84 -33.74
C ASP A 560 3.95 5.19 -33.12
N ASN A 561 4.18 5.39 -31.82
CA ASN A 561 5.27 4.79 -31.07
C ASN A 561 4.86 4.50 -29.63
N ILE A 562 4.83 3.23 -29.26
CA ILE A 562 4.38 2.80 -27.91
C ILE A 562 5.27 3.28 -26.76
N ASP A 563 6.50 3.69 -27.03
CA ASP A 563 7.42 4.24 -26.03
C ASP A 563 7.27 5.78 -25.85
N ASP A 564 6.50 6.46 -26.69
CA ASP A 564 6.22 7.87 -26.54
C ASP A 564 5.18 8.10 -25.43
N LEU A 565 5.38 9.15 -24.64
CA LEU A 565 4.42 9.62 -23.67
C LEU A 565 3.55 10.71 -24.26
N ASN A 566 2.23 10.58 -24.11
CA ASN A 566 1.31 11.59 -24.61
C ASN A 566 1.55 12.96 -23.95
N ASP A 567 1.55 14.02 -24.76
CA ASP A 567 1.80 15.40 -24.29
C ASP A 567 0.88 15.82 -23.14
N THR A 568 -0.36 15.35 -23.15
CA THR A 568 -1.34 15.73 -22.13
C THR A 568 -1.18 14.95 -20.83
N SER A 569 -0.41 13.85 -20.80
CA SER A 569 -0.19 13.06 -19.58
C SER A 569 0.37 13.94 -18.48
N SER A 570 -0.32 13.98 -17.35
CA SER A 570 0.17 14.69 -16.17
C SER A 570 1.42 14.05 -15.61
N ARG A 571 2.34 14.86 -15.10
CA ARG A 571 3.69 14.47 -14.69
C ARG A 571 3.97 14.83 -13.25
N GLY A 572 4.83 14.05 -12.63
CA GLY A 572 5.39 14.30 -11.31
C GLY A 572 6.59 15.25 -11.32
N PRO A 573 7.44 15.16 -10.29
CA PRO A 573 7.22 14.41 -9.07
C PRO A 573 6.11 15.00 -8.19
N ALA A 574 5.75 14.33 -7.07
CA ALA A 574 4.98 14.96 -6.00
C ALA A 574 5.80 16.09 -5.35
N ALA A 575 5.15 17.00 -4.64
CA ALA A 575 5.80 18.18 -4.06
C ALA A 575 6.89 17.84 -3.04
N ASP A 576 6.76 16.71 -2.36
CA ASP A 576 7.75 16.17 -1.43
C ASP A 576 8.86 15.34 -2.10
N GLY A 577 8.84 15.23 -3.42
CA GLY A 577 9.83 14.52 -4.22
C GLY A 577 9.51 13.05 -4.50
N ARG A 578 8.37 12.51 -4.02
CA ARG A 578 7.95 11.13 -4.32
C ARG A 578 7.77 10.93 -5.81
N ILE A 579 8.14 9.72 -6.27
CA ILE A 579 8.03 9.32 -7.67
C ILE A 579 6.57 9.10 -8.00
N LYS A 580 6.06 9.90 -8.93
CA LYS A 580 4.73 9.84 -9.55
C LYS A 580 4.81 10.31 -11.01
N PRO A 581 3.95 9.80 -11.91
CA PRO A 581 3.01 8.70 -11.71
C PRO A 581 3.74 7.45 -11.23
N ASP A 582 3.02 6.40 -10.79
CA ASP A 582 3.68 5.15 -10.40
C ASP A 582 4.15 4.37 -11.64
N VAL A 583 3.29 4.28 -12.65
CA VAL A 583 3.57 3.61 -13.93
C VAL A 583 2.82 4.32 -15.06
N THR A 584 3.08 3.91 -16.29
CA THR A 584 2.29 4.30 -17.46
C THR A 584 1.63 3.08 -18.10
N ALA A 585 0.60 3.34 -18.89
CA ALA A 585 0.01 2.36 -19.80
C ALA A 585 -0.55 3.10 -21.03
N PRO A 586 -0.78 2.42 -22.15
CA PRO A 586 -1.39 3.06 -23.32
C PRO A 586 -2.76 3.65 -23.00
N GLY A 587 -2.93 4.92 -23.32
CA GLY A 587 -4.16 5.68 -23.14
C GLY A 587 -4.48 6.59 -24.34
N SER A 588 -3.66 6.54 -25.41
CA SER A 588 -3.84 7.36 -26.60
C SER A 588 -4.61 6.64 -27.70
N PHE A 589 -5.68 7.24 -28.20
CA PHE A 589 -6.55 6.72 -29.26
C PHE A 589 -7.05 5.30 -28.98
N ILE A 590 -7.58 5.15 -27.80
CA ILE A 590 -8.07 3.89 -27.30
C ILE A 590 -9.51 3.68 -27.76
N THR A 591 -9.88 2.47 -28.28
CA THR A 591 -11.23 2.16 -28.75
C THR A 591 -11.91 1.09 -27.91
N GLY A 592 -13.20 1.08 -27.81
CA GLY A 592 -13.98 0.05 -27.14
C GLY A 592 -15.47 0.27 -27.23
N SER A 593 -16.19 -0.33 -26.31
CA SER A 593 -17.65 -0.34 -26.31
C SER A 593 -18.21 1.06 -26.07
N ARG A 594 -19.23 1.41 -26.84
CA ARG A 594 -20.00 2.63 -26.72
C ARG A 594 -21.29 2.39 -25.96
N ALA A 595 -21.67 3.35 -25.10
CA ALA A 595 -23.00 3.43 -24.48
C ALA A 595 -23.60 4.80 -24.73
N GLY A 596 -24.85 4.87 -25.14
CA GLY A 596 -25.55 6.14 -25.34
C GLY A 596 -24.89 7.08 -26.36
N SER A 597 -24.79 8.37 -26.04
CA SER A 597 -24.16 9.39 -26.86
C SER A 597 -22.68 9.59 -26.49
N CYS A 598 -21.85 9.80 -27.49
CA CYS A 598 -20.49 10.28 -27.25
C CYS A 598 -20.51 11.79 -27.02
N SER A 599 -19.84 12.25 -25.96
CA SER A 599 -19.73 13.68 -25.61
C SER A 599 -18.36 13.97 -24.98
N GLY A 600 -17.95 15.24 -25.05
CA GLY A 600 -16.67 15.66 -24.51
C GLY A 600 -15.49 15.07 -25.30
N VAL A 601 -14.60 14.39 -24.60
CA VAL A 601 -13.38 13.77 -25.18
C VAL A 601 -13.62 12.40 -25.79
N THR A 602 -14.78 11.78 -25.53
CA THR A 602 -15.16 10.50 -26.12
C THR A 602 -15.83 10.70 -27.46
N LEU A 603 -15.25 10.17 -28.53
CA LEU A 603 -15.73 10.31 -29.89
C LEU A 603 -16.38 9.01 -30.40
N CYS A 604 -17.56 9.13 -31.01
CA CYS A 604 -18.21 7.98 -31.64
C CYS A 604 -17.46 7.58 -32.91
N PHE A 605 -17.00 6.33 -32.95
CA PHE A 605 -16.38 5.76 -34.14
C PHE A 605 -17.43 5.19 -35.09
N ASP A 606 -18.39 4.44 -34.53
CA ASP A 606 -19.56 3.91 -35.22
C ASP A 606 -20.76 3.78 -34.28
N ALA A 607 -21.74 2.94 -34.63
CA ALA A 607 -22.97 2.77 -33.84
C ALA A 607 -22.72 2.08 -32.49
N VAL A 608 -21.62 1.33 -32.33
CA VAL A 608 -21.35 0.46 -31.19
C VAL A 608 -19.98 0.68 -30.55
N HIS A 609 -19.11 1.47 -31.20
CA HIS A 609 -17.77 1.74 -30.71
C HIS A 609 -17.54 3.24 -30.49
N ALA A 610 -16.71 3.50 -29.51
CA ALA A 610 -16.17 4.83 -29.21
C ALA A 610 -14.64 4.77 -29.14
N TYR A 611 -13.98 5.92 -29.31
CA TYR A 611 -12.56 6.07 -29.02
C TYR A 611 -12.27 7.37 -28.31
N SER A 612 -11.11 7.45 -27.67
CA SER A 612 -10.69 8.64 -26.97
C SER A 612 -9.19 8.67 -26.64
N VAL A 613 -8.72 9.71 -25.93
CA VAL A 613 -7.34 9.91 -25.55
C VAL A 613 -7.28 10.41 -24.11
N GLY A 614 -6.46 9.78 -23.26
CA GLY A 614 -6.26 10.25 -21.90
C GLY A 614 -5.73 9.22 -20.93
N THR A 615 -5.20 9.68 -19.80
CA THR A 615 -4.68 8.84 -18.70
C THR A 615 -5.77 7.97 -18.09
N SER A 616 -7.05 8.37 -18.19
CA SER A 616 -8.16 7.58 -17.63
C SER A 616 -8.38 6.27 -18.36
N HIS A 617 -7.76 6.08 -19.51
CA HIS A 617 -7.87 4.82 -20.24
C HIS A 617 -6.58 4.02 -20.17
N ALA A 618 -5.53 4.65 -19.72
CA ALA A 618 -4.35 3.99 -19.20
C ALA A 618 -4.66 3.29 -17.85
N ALA A 619 -5.40 3.94 -16.97
CA ALA A 619 -5.77 3.39 -15.66
C ALA A 619 -6.51 2.04 -15.75
N PRO A 620 -7.56 1.86 -16.58
CA PRO A 620 -8.25 0.57 -16.68
C PRO A 620 -7.39 -0.55 -17.28
N GLN A 621 -6.33 -0.26 -18.04
CA GLN A 621 -5.35 -1.26 -18.45
C GLN A 621 -4.65 -1.86 -17.21
N VAL A 622 -4.22 -0.99 -16.30
CA VAL A 622 -3.58 -1.39 -15.05
C VAL A 622 -4.57 -2.10 -14.11
N ALA A 623 -5.81 -1.63 -14.03
CA ALA A 623 -6.85 -2.29 -13.24
C ALA A 623 -7.18 -3.71 -13.77
N GLY A 624 -7.18 -3.90 -15.09
CA GLY A 624 -7.33 -5.22 -15.72
C GLY A 624 -6.13 -6.14 -15.43
N ALA A 625 -4.90 -5.64 -15.51
CA ALA A 625 -3.70 -6.40 -15.13
C ALA A 625 -3.70 -6.76 -13.64
N ALA A 626 -4.15 -5.86 -12.76
CA ALA A 626 -4.34 -6.13 -11.34
C ALA A 626 -5.38 -7.25 -11.10
N ALA A 627 -6.45 -7.29 -11.91
CA ALA A 627 -7.44 -8.37 -11.84
C ALA A 627 -6.84 -9.73 -12.24
N LEU A 628 -6.06 -9.77 -13.31
CA LEU A 628 -5.33 -10.99 -13.71
C LEU A 628 -4.35 -11.43 -12.62
N PHE A 629 -3.60 -10.51 -12.02
CA PHE A 629 -2.67 -10.83 -10.94
C PHE A 629 -3.41 -11.32 -9.68
N THR A 630 -4.57 -10.75 -9.37
CA THR A 630 -5.40 -11.19 -8.24
C THR A 630 -5.90 -12.62 -8.46
N GLN A 631 -6.33 -12.98 -9.67
CA GLN A 631 -6.67 -14.37 -10.01
C GLN A 631 -5.45 -15.27 -9.89
N PHE A 632 -4.33 -14.93 -10.52
CA PHE A 632 -3.07 -15.67 -10.43
C PHE A 632 -2.69 -15.96 -8.98
N TRP A 633 -2.73 -14.93 -8.13
CA TRP A 633 -2.41 -15.05 -6.72
C TRP A 633 -3.36 -15.97 -5.97
N ARG A 634 -4.67 -15.81 -6.17
CA ARG A 634 -5.68 -16.68 -5.54
C ARG A 634 -5.53 -18.14 -5.96
N ASP A 635 -5.28 -18.39 -7.23
CA ASP A 635 -5.10 -19.72 -7.78
C ASP A 635 -3.84 -20.41 -7.23
N THR A 636 -2.84 -19.65 -6.86
CA THR A 636 -1.55 -20.14 -6.35
C THR A 636 -1.39 -20.05 -4.84
N ASN A 637 -2.26 -19.32 -4.12
CA ASN A 637 -2.15 -19.08 -2.68
C ASN A 637 -3.46 -19.42 -1.94
N ALA A 638 -4.03 -20.58 -2.20
CA ALA A 638 -5.20 -21.13 -1.52
C ALA A 638 -6.41 -20.18 -1.42
N GLY A 639 -6.64 -19.37 -2.45
CA GLY A 639 -7.75 -18.42 -2.52
C GLY A 639 -7.54 -17.11 -1.76
N GLN A 640 -6.37 -16.89 -1.15
CA GLN A 640 -6.05 -15.64 -0.46
C GLN A 640 -6.01 -14.48 -1.44
N THR A 641 -6.57 -13.35 -1.04
CA THR A 641 -6.51 -12.12 -1.85
C THR A 641 -5.18 -11.40 -1.60
N PRO A 642 -4.44 -11.00 -2.65
CA PRO A 642 -3.19 -10.26 -2.48
C PRO A 642 -3.48 -8.87 -1.89
N SER A 643 -2.55 -8.34 -1.11
CA SER A 643 -2.65 -6.97 -0.62
C SER A 643 -2.54 -5.95 -1.75
N PRO A 644 -3.09 -4.74 -1.59
CA PRO A 644 -2.84 -3.63 -2.52
C PRO A 644 -1.35 -3.34 -2.74
N ALA A 645 -0.54 -3.46 -1.68
CA ALA A 645 0.91 -3.28 -1.74
C ALA A 645 1.59 -4.33 -2.62
N LEU A 646 1.19 -5.60 -2.52
CA LEU A 646 1.76 -6.67 -3.35
C LEU A 646 1.43 -6.47 -4.83
N ILE A 647 0.17 -6.14 -5.16
CA ILE A 647 -0.22 -5.90 -6.56
C ILE A 647 0.57 -4.72 -7.13
N LYS A 648 0.68 -3.63 -6.37
CA LYS A 648 1.48 -2.45 -6.75
C LYS A 648 2.96 -2.81 -6.96
N ALA A 649 3.54 -3.61 -6.06
CA ALA A 649 4.92 -4.09 -6.17
C ALA A 649 5.13 -4.95 -7.43
N ALA A 650 4.20 -5.85 -7.75
CA ALA A 650 4.29 -6.71 -8.94
C ALA A 650 4.21 -5.90 -10.24
N ILE A 651 3.33 -4.91 -10.31
CA ILE A 651 3.20 -4.01 -11.46
C ILE A 651 4.50 -3.22 -11.67
N ILE A 652 5.05 -2.64 -10.61
CA ILE A 652 6.30 -1.84 -10.68
C ILE A 652 7.51 -2.72 -11.01
N ASN A 653 7.64 -3.88 -10.36
CA ASN A 653 8.77 -4.79 -10.58
C ASN A 653 8.86 -5.26 -12.03
N SER A 654 7.73 -5.44 -12.69
CA SER A 654 7.63 -5.92 -14.07
C SER A 654 7.60 -4.80 -15.12
N ALA A 655 7.53 -3.53 -14.71
CA ALA A 655 7.39 -2.40 -15.64
C ALA A 655 8.60 -2.27 -16.60
N GLN A 656 8.30 -1.78 -17.79
CA GLN A 656 9.26 -1.61 -18.90
C GLN A 656 9.65 -0.13 -19.02
N ASP A 657 10.94 0.14 -18.92
CA ASP A 657 11.54 1.45 -19.25
C ASP A 657 11.25 1.82 -20.71
N MET A 658 10.79 3.04 -20.96
CA MET A 658 10.47 3.55 -22.28
C MET A 658 11.59 4.45 -22.80
N ASN A 659 11.75 4.56 -24.13
CA ASN A 659 12.80 5.35 -24.75
C ASN A 659 12.26 6.17 -25.94
N GLY A 660 11.10 6.80 -25.75
CA GLY A 660 10.44 7.60 -26.75
C GLY A 660 10.50 9.11 -26.50
N ILE A 661 9.59 9.84 -27.12
CA ILE A 661 9.41 11.27 -26.87
C ILE A 661 8.86 11.43 -25.44
N HIS A 662 9.47 12.32 -24.65
CA HIS A 662 9.19 12.59 -23.25
C HIS A 662 9.52 11.45 -22.26
N THR A 663 10.12 10.35 -22.72
CA THR A 663 10.56 9.22 -21.88
C THR A 663 12.04 8.91 -22.10
N SER A 664 12.80 9.86 -22.61
CA SER A 664 14.23 9.69 -22.95
C SER A 664 15.14 9.71 -21.71
N THR A 665 14.63 9.98 -20.52
CA THR A 665 15.36 9.92 -19.27
C THR A 665 15.09 8.58 -18.61
N ALA A 666 16.13 7.90 -18.18
CA ALA A 666 15.98 6.56 -17.53
C ALA A 666 15.10 6.62 -16.28
N ILE A 667 14.39 5.52 -16.02
CA ILE A 667 13.58 5.32 -14.81
C ILE A 667 14.46 5.29 -13.53
N PRO A 668 13.91 5.69 -12.35
CA PRO A 668 12.61 6.31 -12.20
C PRO A 668 12.63 7.80 -12.54
N ASN A 669 11.56 8.31 -13.10
CA ASN A 669 11.43 9.72 -13.44
C ASN A 669 9.99 10.23 -13.26
N GLY A 670 9.78 11.53 -13.35
CA GLY A 670 8.47 12.16 -13.18
C GLY A 670 7.54 12.03 -14.40
N ASP A 671 8.02 11.54 -15.51
CA ASP A 671 7.26 11.42 -16.75
C ASP A 671 6.52 10.08 -16.82
N GLU A 672 7.24 8.97 -16.61
CA GLU A 672 6.72 7.62 -16.71
C GLU A 672 6.70 6.82 -15.39
N GLY A 673 7.22 7.41 -14.31
CA GLY A 673 7.38 6.73 -13.03
C GLY A 673 8.40 5.58 -13.12
N TRP A 674 7.95 4.36 -12.88
CA TRP A 674 8.75 3.14 -12.96
C TRP A 674 8.70 2.47 -14.34
N GLY A 675 8.05 3.12 -15.33
CA GLY A 675 7.95 2.63 -16.70
C GLY A 675 6.54 2.17 -17.07
N ARG A 676 6.41 1.57 -18.25
CA ARG A 676 5.14 1.07 -18.79
C ARG A 676 4.80 -0.31 -18.26
N LEU A 677 3.52 -0.54 -17.92
CA LEU A 677 2.95 -1.84 -17.58
C LEU A 677 3.37 -2.94 -18.59
N ASN A 678 3.88 -4.06 -18.09
CA ASN A 678 4.31 -5.20 -18.92
C ASN A 678 3.87 -6.53 -18.30
N MET A 679 2.73 -7.05 -18.72
CA MET A 679 2.16 -8.30 -18.21
C MET A 679 3.01 -9.53 -18.58
N LYS A 680 3.74 -9.49 -19.69
CA LYS A 680 4.66 -10.59 -20.04
C LYS A 680 5.76 -10.74 -19.01
N GLN A 681 6.32 -9.63 -18.53
CA GLN A 681 7.32 -9.66 -17.46
C GLN A 681 6.69 -10.02 -16.11
N MET A 682 5.41 -9.72 -15.90
CA MET A 682 4.71 -10.03 -14.65
C MET A 682 4.39 -11.53 -14.54
N PHE A 683 3.86 -12.15 -15.61
CA PHE A 683 3.33 -13.52 -15.58
C PHE A 683 4.28 -14.58 -16.18
N THR A 684 5.06 -14.20 -17.18
CA THR A 684 5.94 -15.13 -17.93
C THR A 684 7.33 -14.54 -18.17
N PRO A 685 8.04 -14.07 -17.12
CA PRO A 685 9.34 -13.40 -17.27
C PRO A 685 10.45 -14.32 -17.82
N GLY A 686 10.23 -15.64 -17.82
CA GLY A 686 11.23 -16.65 -18.20
C GLY A 686 12.27 -16.93 -17.10
N PHE A 687 11.98 -16.52 -15.87
CA PHE A 687 12.72 -16.82 -14.64
C PHE A 687 11.76 -16.76 -13.45
N PRO A 688 12.06 -17.44 -12.33
CA PRO A 688 11.22 -17.39 -11.14
C PRO A 688 11.13 -15.99 -10.50
N VAL A 689 9.94 -15.69 -10.00
CA VAL A 689 9.66 -14.51 -9.19
C VAL A 689 9.13 -14.98 -7.84
N SER A 690 9.74 -14.49 -6.78
CA SER A 690 9.33 -14.78 -5.40
C SER A 690 8.56 -13.59 -4.83
N TYR A 691 7.58 -13.89 -3.99
CA TYR A 691 6.68 -12.89 -3.40
C TYR A 691 6.64 -13.04 -1.88
N VAL A 692 6.59 -11.90 -1.18
CA VAL A 692 6.26 -11.80 0.25
C VAL A 692 5.10 -10.83 0.38
N ASP A 693 4.02 -11.23 1.02
CA ASP A 693 2.83 -10.39 1.19
C ASP A 693 2.44 -10.29 2.67
N ASN A 694 2.77 -9.16 3.29
CA ASN A 694 2.36 -8.78 4.65
C ASN A 694 2.64 -9.85 5.74
N THR A 695 3.59 -10.76 5.50
CA THR A 695 3.90 -11.87 6.44
C THR A 695 4.86 -11.48 7.55
N ALA A 696 5.52 -10.35 7.44
CA ALA A 696 6.45 -9.83 8.43
C ALA A 696 5.94 -8.52 9.02
N LEU A 697 6.07 -8.37 10.33
CA LEU A 697 5.70 -7.18 11.08
C LEU A 697 6.94 -6.54 11.69
N LEU A 698 7.13 -5.26 11.42
CA LEU A 698 8.15 -4.42 12.04
C LEU A 698 7.44 -3.55 13.09
N SER A 699 7.82 -3.67 14.36
CA SER A 699 7.15 -3.03 15.49
C SER A 699 8.06 -2.08 16.29
N SER A 700 9.26 -1.83 15.80
CA SER A 700 10.16 -0.83 16.42
C SER A 700 11.17 -0.31 15.40
N PRO A 701 11.55 0.96 15.46
CA PRO A 701 12.66 1.48 14.66
C PRO A 701 13.93 0.65 14.87
N GLY A 702 14.59 0.28 13.76
CA GLY A 702 15.75 -0.60 13.75
C GLY A 702 15.41 -2.08 13.63
N ASN A 703 14.14 -2.50 13.75
CA ASN A 703 13.76 -3.87 13.39
C ASN A 703 14.07 -4.12 11.93
N SER A 704 14.54 -5.33 11.64
CA SER A 704 14.94 -5.72 10.28
C SER A 704 14.54 -7.16 10.02
N VAL A 705 14.00 -7.40 8.84
CA VAL A 705 13.75 -8.74 8.31
C VAL A 705 14.71 -8.97 7.15
N ILE A 706 15.37 -10.12 7.15
CA ILE A 706 16.39 -10.46 6.14
C ILE A 706 15.96 -11.72 5.39
N TYR A 707 15.92 -11.60 4.09
CA TYR A 707 15.69 -12.69 3.16
C TYR A 707 17.00 -13.01 2.44
N ASN A 708 17.51 -14.22 2.64
CA ASN A 708 18.70 -14.69 1.93
C ASN A 708 18.31 -15.66 0.82
N GLY A 709 19.06 -15.63 -0.25
CA GLY A 709 18.84 -16.49 -1.38
C GLY A 709 19.97 -16.40 -2.40
N THR A 710 19.75 -17.03 -3.56
CA THR A 710 20.74 -17.10 -4.63
C THR A 710 20.18 -16.66 -5.96
N VAL A 711 21.05 -16.13 -6.84
CA VAL A 711 20.73 -15.83 -8.23
C VAL A 711 20.51 -17.13 -8.99
N LEU A 712 19.45 -17.20 -9.80
CA LEU A 712 19.10 -18.37 -10.58
C LEU A 712 19.70 -18.35 -12.00
N ASP A 713 19.53 -17.25 -12.72
CA ASP A 713 19.94 -17.10 -14.13
C ASP A 713 20.82 -15.85 -14.33
N PRO A 714 22.09 -16.01 -14.70
CA PRO A 714 22.99 -14.87 -14.92
C PRO A 714 22.63 -14.03 -16.14
N THR A 715 21.79 -14.53 -17.04
CA THR A 715 21.36 -13.81 -18.25
C THR A 715 20.16 -12.89 -17.99
N LYS A 716 19.61 -12.91 -16.78
CA LYS A 716 18.42 -12.17 -16.39
C LYS A 716 18.75 -11.10 -15.36
N PRO A 717 18.01 -9.99 -15.34
CA PRO A 717 18.15 -8.95 -14.33
C PRO A 717 17.72 -9.45 -12.95
N ILE A 718 18.23 -8.82 -11.92
CA ILE A 718 17.72 -8.95 -10.55
C ILE A 718 16.90 -7.69 -10.28
N ARG A 719 15.64 -7.85 -9.91
CA ARG A 719 14.78 -6.74 -9.48
C ARG A 719 14.18 -7.08 -8.12
N VAL A 720 14.33 -6.17 -7.18
CA VAL A 720 13.70 -6.24 -5.85
C VAL A 720 12.86 -4.99 -5.67
N THR A 721 11.57 -5.18 -5.43
CA THR A 721 10.61 -4.09 -5.20
C THR A 721 9.96 -4.28 -3.84
N LEU A 722 10.11 -3.29 -2.98
CA LEU A 722 9.45 -3.15 -1.67
C LEU A 722 8.33 -2.13 -1.79
N VAL A 723 7.14 -2.48 -1.29
CA VAL A 723 6.00 -1.56 -1.17
C VAL A 723 5.30 -1.81 0.17
N TRP A 724 4.86 -0.74 0.81
CA TRP A 724 4.03 -0.84 2.00
C TRP A 724 2.85 0.13 1.95
N THR A 725 1.77 -0.27 2.63
CA THR A 725 0.59 0.58 2.76
C THR A 725 0.77 1.50 3.97
N ASP A 726 1.22 2.72 3.69
CA ASP A 726 1.62 3.69 4.71
C ASP A 726 0.41 4.44 5.29
N PRO A 727 0.37 4.78 6.58
CA PRO A 727 -0.71 5.57 7.17
C PRO A 727 -0.90 6.93 6.49
N PRO A 728 -2.14 7.49 6.45
CA PRO A 728 -2.38 8.84 5.95
C PRO A 728 -1.56 9.89 6.70
N ALA A 729 -1.04 10.89 5.99
CA ALA A 729 -0.30 12.00 6.57
C ALA A 729 -1.16 13.27 6.68
N VAL A 730 -0.65 14.28 7.39
CA VAL A 730 -1.28 15.59 7.52
C VAL A 730 -0.90 16.51 6.36
N SER A 731 0.35 16.38 5.86
CA SER A 731 0.94 17.25 4.82
C SER A 731 2.22 16.65 4.27
N ASP A 732 2.82 17.30 3.28
CA ASP A 732 4.18 16.99 2.84
C ASP A 732 5.23 17.34 3.93
N PRO A 733 6.30 16.53 4.07
CA PRO A 733 6.50 15.23 3.44
C PRO A 733 5.50 14.19 3.95
N ALA A 734 4.94 13.41 3.04
CA ALA A 734 3.78 12.59 3.34
C ALA A 734 4.11 11.20 3.94
N LEU A 735 5.36 10.76 3.90
CA LEU A 735 5.77 9.47 4.45
C LEU A 735 5.66 9.47 5.98
N VAL A 736 4.91 8.51 6.52
CA VAL A 736 4.69 8.33 7.98
C VAL A 736 5.63 7.27 8.54
N ASN A 737 5.60 6.07 7.97
CA ASN A 737 6.51 4.99 8.32
C ASN A 737 7.58 4.84 7.23
N ASP A 738 8.83 4.86 7.64
CA ASP A 738 10.00 4.83 6.76
C ASP A 738 10.66 3.45 6.83
N LEU A 739 10.59 2.69 5.72
CA LEU A 739 11.22 1.38 5.58
C LEU A 739 12.37 1.47 4.57
N ASP A 740 13.55 1.03 4.97
CA ASP A 740 14.76 0.99 4.13
C ASP A 740 14.92 -0.39 3.46
N LEU A 741 14.93 -0.47 2.13
CA LEU A 741 15.36 -1.63 1.36
C LEU A 741 16.88 -1.63 1.21
N THR A 742 17.52 -2.72 1.56
CA THR A 742 18.96 -2.92 1.31
C THR A 742 19.19 -4.29 0.65
N VAL A 743 19.81 -4.30 -0.52
CA VAL A 743 20.17 -5.53 -1.24
C VAL A 743 21.70 -5.65 -1.28
N THR A 744 22.22 -6.79 -0.83
CA THR A 744 23.67 -7.07 -0.88
C THR A 744 23.95 -8.23 -1.82
N VAL A 745 24.79 -8.01 -2.82
CA VAL A 745 25.23 -8.99 -3.82
C VAL A 745 26.75 -8.94 -3.91
N ASN A 746 27.44 -10.06 -3.75
CA ASN A 746 28.93 -10.11 -3.82
C ASN A 746 29.62 -9.04 -2.96
N SER A 747 29.14 -8.80 -1.73
CA SER A 747 29.63 -7.75 -0.82
C SER A 747 29.35 -6.31 -1.28
N SER A 748 28.72 -6.10 -2.42
CA SER A 748 28.23 -4.80 -2.88
C SER A 748 26.86 -4.55 -2.28
N THR A 749 26.65 -3.38 -1.69
CA THR A 749 25.39 -2.99 -1.05
C THR A 749 24.70 -1.91 -1.88
N TYR A 750 23.43 -2.16 -2.17
CA TYR A 750 22.53 -1.27 -2.89
C TYR A 750 21.38 -0.85 -1.96
N HIS A 751 21.07 0.43 -1.91
CA HIS A 751 19.93 0.97 -1.19
C HIS A 751 18.77 1.23 -2.15
N GLY A 752 17.56 1.11 -1.64
CA GLY A 752 16.34 1.39 -2.41
C GLY A 752 16.37 2.78 -3.03
N ASN A 753 15.90 2.88 -4.24
CA ASN A 753 15.78 4.11 -5.04
C ASN A 753 17.09 4.88 -5.28
N VAL A 754 18.25 4.23 -5.20
CA VAL A 754 19.53 4.83 -5.57
C VAL A 754 19.91 4.39 -6.99
N PHE A 755 19.54 5.19 -7.97
CA PHE A 755 19.65 4.89 -9.40
C PHE A 755 20.64 5.81 -10.14
N SER A 756 21.21 5.27 -11.21
CA SER A 756 21.91 6.01 -12.23
C SER A 756 21.72 5.32 -13.58
N GLY A 757 21.12 6.01 -14.55
CA GLY A 757 20.83 5.45 -15.87
C GLY A 757 19.90 4.24 -15.85
N GLY A 758 18.87 4.24 -15.02
CA GLY A 758 17.84 3.19 -14.93
C GLY A 758 18.22 1.94 -14.13
N ILE A 759 19.42 1.94 -13.54
CA ILE A 759 19.93 0.81 -12.72
C ILE A 759 20.40 1.29 -11.36
N SER A 760 20.35 0.41 -10.38
CA SER A 760 20.82 0.71 -9.03
C SER A 760 22.34 0.76 -8.96
N THR A 761 22.85 1.73 -8.19
CA THR A 761 24.28 1.91 -7.95
C THR A 761 24.60 1.71 -6.47
N THR A 762 25.85 1.33 -6.19
CA THR A 762 26.34 1.20 -4.81
C THR A 762 26.56 2.56 -4.16
N GLY A 763 26.49 2.60 -2.83
CA GLY A 763 26.59 3.86 -2.07
C GLY A 763 25.26 4.60 -2.01
N GLY A 764 25.30 5.91 -1.93
CA GLY A 764 24.08 6.71 -1.74
C GLY A 764 23.52 6.62 -0.31
N THR A 765 22.34 7.16 -0.11
CA THR A 765 21.57 7.10 1.15
C THR A 765 20.27 6.38 0.92
N ALA A 766 19.78 5.68 1.93
CA ALA A 766 18.44 5.09 1.90
C ALA A 766 17.39 6.17 1.59
N ASN A 767 16.36 5.80 0.88
CA ASN A 767 15.21 6.66 0.57
C ASN A 767 14.43 6.93 1.87
N SER A 768 13.86 8.10 2.01
CA SER A 768 13.05 8.48 3.16
C SER A 768 11.86 9.34 2.73
N VAL A 769 11.41 9.12 1.50
CA VAL A 769 10.38 9.94 0.85
C VAL A 769 9.25 9.08 0.30
N ASP A 770 9.59 7.96 -0.36
CA ASP A 770 8.61 7.08 -1.00
C ASP A 770 8.23 5.90 -0.09
N ASN A 771 6.98 5.42 -0.20
CA ASN A 771 6.54 4.11 0.32
C ASN A 771 6.73 2.98 -0.71
N ILE A 772 7.65 3.18 -1.64
CA ILE A 772 8.07 2.25 -2.69
C ILE A 772 9.58 2.33 -2.77
N GLU A 773 10.27 1.19 -2.66
CA GLU A 773 11.72 1.15 -2.85
C GLU A 773 12.12 0.03 -3.81
N ASN A 774 13.02 0.35 -4.71
CA ASN A 774 13.45 -0.56 -5.77
C ASN A 774 14.98 -0.70 -5.82
N VAL A 775 15.42 -1.92 -6.08
CA VAL A 775 16.80 -2.22 -6.50
C VAL A 775 16.74 -3.03 -7.80
N PHE A 776 17.22 -2.44 -8.89
CA PHE A 776 17.28 -3.05 -10.22
C PHE A 776 18.73 -3.20 -10.66
N LEU A 777 19.17 -4.46 -10.92
CA LEU A 777 20.52 -4.78 -11.35
C LEU A 777 20.50 -5.41 -12.75
N LEU A 778 21.48 -5.06 -13.56
CA LEU A 778 21.65 -5.64 -14.90
C LEU A 778 21.95 -7.15 -14.83
N PRO A 779 21.67 -7.90 -15.91
CA PRO A 779 22.21 -9.26 -16.09
C PRO A 779 23.72 -9.31 -15.92
N GLY A 780 24.25 -10.45 -15.48
CA GLY A 780 25.70 -10.67 -15.32
C GLY A 780 26.12 -11.19 -13.95
N THR A 781 25.22 -11.20 -12.96
CA THR A 781 25.50 -11.83 -11.67
C THR A 781 25.44 -13.35 -11.84
N LEU A 782 26.53 -14.05 -11.46
CA LEU A 782 26.64 -15.50 -11.64
C LEU A 782 25.56 -16.26 -10.89
N ALA A 783 25.05 -17.35 -11.47
CA ALA A 783 24.12 -18.26 -10.81
C ALA A 783 24.77 -18.82 -9.52
N GLY A 784 23.96 -18.96 -8.47
CA GLY A 784 24.43 -19.37 -7.13
C GLY A 784 25.11 -18.25 -6.33
N THR A 785 25.21 -17.03 -6.88
CA THR A 785 25.66 -15.87 -6.10
C THR A 785 24.64 -15.58 -4.98
N VAL A 786 25.16 -15.46 -3.75
CA VAL A 786 24.32 -15.15 -2.58
C VAL A 786 23.83 -13.70 -2.65
N ILE A 787 22.52 -13.56 -2.49
CA ILE A 787 21.85 -12.26 -2.33
C ILE A 787 21.25 -12.19 -0.93
N SER A 788 21.46 -11.08 -0.24
CA SER A 788 20.78 -10.76 1.00
C SER A 788 19.89 -9.53 0.80
N VAL A 789 18.61 -9.66 1.03
CA VAL A 789 17.61 -8.58 0.97
C VAL A 789 17.16 -8.27 2.38
N SER A 790 17.40 -7.06 2.82
CA SER A 790 16.99 -6.57 4.15
C SER A 790 15.95 -5.47 4.03
N VAL A 791 14.86 -5.60 4.76
CA VAL A 791 13.90 -4.53 5.00
C VAL A 791 14.04 -4.09 6.44
N THR A 792 14.33 -2.83 6.66
CA THR A 792 14.59 -2.27 7.99
C THR A 792 13.66 -1.09 8.26
N ALA A 793 12.97 -1.10 9.38
CA ALA A 793 12.23 0.07 9.83
C ALA A 793 13.20 1.20 10.21
N ALA A 794 13.28 2.22 9.40
CA ALA A 794 14.06 3.42 9.69
C ALA A 794 13.33 4.33 10.67
N ALA A 795 12.00 4.42 10.53
CA ALA A 795 11.11 5.06 11.48
C ALA A 795 9.71 4.44 11.40
N LEU A 796 9.05 4.27 12.53
CA LEU A 796 7.66 3.85 12.64
C LEU A 796 6.94 4.90 13.49
N ASN A 797 6.12 5.72 12.85
CA ASN A 797 5.50 6.89 13.47
C ASN A 797 3.97 6.79 13.50
N GLY A 798 3.42 5.73 12.92
CA GLY A 798 1.98 5.50 12.86
C GLY A 798 1.63 4.03 12.76
N ASP A 799 0.37 3.72 13.07
CA ASP A 799 -0.25 2.41 12.94
C ASP A 799 -0.29 2.00 11.47
N GLY A 800 0.63 1.15 11.05
CA GLY A 800 0.71 0.61 9.69
C GLY A 800 -0.18 -0.62 9.48
N VAL A 801 -0.55 -1.33 10.55
CA VAL A 801 -1.36 -2.55 10.49
C VAL A 801 -2.57 -2.43 11.39
N LEU A 802 -3.70 -2.06 10.79
CA LEU A 802 -4.95 -1.88 11.49
C LEU A 802 -5.42 -3.16 12.22
N GLY A 803 -6.09 -2.99 13.36
CA GLY A 803 -6.79 -4.07 14.06
C GLY A 803 -5.95 -4.87 15.04
N ASN A 804 -4.68 -4.56 15.22
CA ASN A 804 -3.87 -5.07 16.31
C ASN A 804 -3.77 -4.03 17.46
N ALA A 805 -2.99 -4.31 18.50
CA ALA A 805 -2.84 -3.40 19.64
C ALA A 805 -1.60 -2.50 19.54
N ASP A 806 -0.73 -2.73 18.55
CA ASP A 806 0.45 -1.91 18.27
C ASP A 806 0.05 -0.72 17.40
N LEU A 807 0.44 0.47 17.76
CA LEU A 807 0.12 1.72 17.07
C LEU A 807 1.32 2.32 16.33
N THR A 808 2.45 1.61 16.33
CA THR A 808 3.69 2.03 15.68
C THR A 808 4.36 0.85 14.99
N ASP A 809 3.61 0.21 14.13
CA ASP A 809 4.06 -0.95 13.38
C ASP A 809 3.94 -0.74 11.86
N GLN A 810 4.53 -1.65 11.09
CA GLN A 810 4.37 -1.70 9.64
C GLN A 810 4.63 -3.12 9.13
N ASN A 811 3.75 -3.60 8.26
CA ASN A 811 4.01 -4.73 7.38
C ASN A 811 4.38 -4.24 5.98
N PHE A 812 4.78 -5.15 5.10
CA PHE A 812 5.23 -4.81 3.75
C PHE A 812 5.07 -5.97 2.78
N SER A 813 5.13 -5.66 1.50
CA SER A 813 5.18 -6.64 0.41
C SER A 813 6.48 -6.50 -0.37
N LEU A 814 7.04 -7.65 -0.79
CA LEU A 814 8.24 -7.73 -1.63
C LEU A 814 7.97 -8.56 -2.89
N VAL A 815 8.52 -8.10 -3.99
CA VAL A 815 8.64 -8.88 -5.24
C VAL A 815 10.12 -9.00 -5.59
N LEU A 816 10.59 -10.25 -5.73
CA LEU A 816 12.00 -10.58 -5.94
C LEU A 816 12.13 -11.40 -7.23
N SER A 817 12.64 -10.78 -8.26
CA SER A 817 12.86 -11.41 -9.58
C SER A 817 14.24 -12.04 -9.68
N ASN A 818 14.34 -13.23 -10.27
CA ASN A 818 15.58 -14.00 -10.46
C ASN A 818 16.27 -14.37 -9.13
N PHE A 819 15.46 -14.73 -8.15
CA PHE A 819 15.87 -14.99 -6.77
C PHE A 819 15.24 -16.29 -6.27
N ALA A 820 16.05 -17.16 -5.65
CA ALA A 820 15.58 -18.32 -4.89
C ALA A 820 15.96 -18.16 -3.43
N PHE A 821 15.02 -18.31 -2.53
CA PHE A 821 15.30 -18.28 -1.09
C PHE A 821 16.29 -19.39 -0.68
N ASP A 822 17.21 -19.06 0.22
CA ASP A 822 18.11 -20.05 0.79
C ASP A 822 17.31 -21.03 1.66
N THR A 823 17.51 -22.30 1.40
CA THR A 823 16.91 -23.37 2.20
C THR A 823 17.79 -23.66 3.39
N THR A 824 17.62 -22.98 4.49
CA THR A 824 18.39 -23.22 5.73
C THR A 824 17.69 -24.18 6.69
N ALA A 825 16.49 -24.65 6.39
CA ALA A 825 15.70 -25.52 7.25
C ALA A 825 15.75 -26.98 6.77
N ALA A 826 15.63 -27.93 7.72
CA ALA A 826 15.24 -29.29 7.44
C ALA A 826 13.91 -29.26 6.65
N GLY A 827 13.74 -30.21 5.71
CA GLY A 827 12.51 -30.28 4.94
C GLY A 827 11.28 -30.31 5.83
N ALA A 828 10.25 -29.59 5.43
CA ALA A 828 8.98 -29.53 6.12
C ALA A 828 7.91 -30.33 5.34
N ASN A 829 6.77 -30.61 5.98
CA ASN A 829 5.73 -31.42 5.35
C ASN A 829 4.77 -30.54 4.54
N ILE A 830 4.36 -31.05 3.38
CA ILE A 830 3.23 -30.51 2.60
C ILE A 830 2.09 -31.52 2.66
N ALA A 831 0.91 -31.10 3.13
CA ALA A 831 -0.25 -31.97 3.26
C ALA A 831 -1.55 -31.31 2.82
N GLY A 832 -2.51 -32.14 2.42
CA GLY A 832 -3.85 -31.70 2.05
C GLY A 832 -4.83 -32.87 1.95
N ARG A 833 -6.04 -32.57 1.51
CA ARG A 833 -7.11 -33.54 1.38
C ARG A 833 -7.83 -33.40 0.02
N ILE A 834 -8.20 -34.51 -0.57
CA ILE A 834 -9.05 -34.53 -1.76
C ILE A 834 -10.44 -35.05 -1.35
N THR A 835 -11.46 -34.25 -1.59
CA THR A 835 -12.85 -34.59 -1.29
C THR A 835 -13.72 -34.58 -2.54
N ASP A 836 -14.78 -35.38 -2.56
CA ASP A 836 -15.82 -35.28 -3.60
C ASP A 836 -16.80 -34.11 -3.31
N GLN A 837 -17.76 -33.92 -4.17
CA GLN A 837 -18.80 -32.88 -4.03
C GLN A 837 -19.67 -33.00 -2.77
N PHE A 838 -19.61 -34.17 -2.08
CA PHE A 838 -20.32 -34.42 -0.83
C PHE A 838 -19.42 -34.34 0.40
N GLY A 839 -18.15 -33.91 0.25
CA GLY A 839 -17.17 -33.80 1.34
C GLY A 839 -16.53 -35.15 1.77
N ARG A 840 -16.77 -36.24 1.02
CA ARG A 840 -16.19 -37.55 1.30
C ARG A 840 -14.80 -37.63 0.68
N GLY A 841 -13.85 -38.23 1.41
CA GLY A 841 -12.48 -38.38 0.91
C GLY A 841 -12.39 -39.26 -0.33
N VAL A 842 -11.60 -38.84 -1.31
CA VAL A 842 -11.33 -39.57 -2.56
C VAL A 842 -10.02 -40.36 -2.41
N PRO A 843 -10.08 -41.70 -2.25
CA PRO A 843 -8.87 -42.48 -2.06
C PRO A 843 -8.16 -42.83 -3.36
N ARG A 844 -6.89 -43.22 -3.23
CA ARG A 844 -6.05 -43.71 -4.35
C ARG A 844 -5.94 -42.74 -5.52
N THR A 845 -6.01 -41.45 -5.23
CA THR A 845 -5.67 -40.42 -6.20
C THR A 845 -4.17 -40.15 -6.11
N ILE A 846 -3.50 -40.18 -7.25
CA ILE A 846 -2.08 -39.78 -7.33
C ILE A 846 -2.03 -38.27 -7.16
N VAL A 847 -1.25 -37.78 -6.23
CA VAL A 847 -0.89 -36.37 -6.12
C VAL A 847 0.58 -36.26 -6.49
N ALA A 848 0.88 -35.43 -7.46
CA ALA A 848 2.24 -35.12 -7.91
C ALA A 848 2.68 -33.79 -7.27
N LEU A 849 3.91 -33.76 -6.78
CA LEU A 849 4.62 -32.58 -6.35
C LEU A 849 5.79 -32.36 -7.30
N SER A 850 5.73 -31.33 -8.11
CA SER A 850 6.78 -30.99 -9.06
C SER A 850 7.44 -29.70 -8.63
N SER A 851 8.78 -29.67 -8.56
CA SER A 851 9.49 -28.41 -8.34
C SER A 851 9.38 -27.55 -9.62
N PHE A 852 9.24 -26.25 -9.46
CA PHE A 852 9.05 -25.33 -10.59
C PHE A 852 10.27 -25.28 -11.53
N ASP A 853 11.45 -25.61 -11.03
CA ASP A 853 12.69 -25.73 -11.81
C ASP A 853 12.80 -27.06 -12.59
N GLY A 854 11.79 -27.94 -12.53
CA GLY A 854 11.75 -29.23 -13.22
C GLY A 854 12.72 -30.29 -12.68
N THR A 855 13.38 -30.05 -11.56
CA THR A 855 14.46 -30.93 -11.06
C THR A 855 13.97 -32.15 -10.28
N ALA A 856 12.74 -32.19 -9.79
CA ALA A 856 12.19 -33.32 -9.07
C ALA A 856 10.66 -33.42 -9.20
N GLU A 857 10.17 -34.61 -9.52
CA GLU A 857 8.75 -34.98 -9.35
C GLU A 857 8.64 -36.05 -8.26
N ARG A 858 7.84 -35.80 -7.22
CA ARG A 858 7.47 -36.76 -6.19
C ARG A 858 5.98 -37.06 -6.32
N THR A 859 5.56 -38.29 -6.05
CA THR A 859 4.15 -38.64 -6.05
C THR A 859 3.76 -39.38 -4.79
N VAL A 860 2.55 -39.13 -4.29
CA VAL A 860 1.91 -39.84 -3.20
C VAL A 860 0.50 -40.25 -3.58
N LEU A 861 -0.05 -41.23 -2.88
CA LEU A 861 -1.45 -41.64 -3.06
C LEU A 861 -2.28 -41.16 -1.87
N THR A 862 -3.47 -40.62 -2.14
CA THR A 862 -4.43 -40.33 -1.07
C THR A 862 -4.84 -41.60 -0.32
N ASN A 863 -4.94 -41.51 1.01
CA ASN A 863 -5.46 -42.58 1.87
C ASN A 863 -6.99 -42.74 1.73
N THR A 864 -7.60 -43.64 2.51
CA THR A 864 -9.05 -43.92 2.47
C THR A 864 -9.93 -42.74 2.83
N PHE A 865 -9.39 -41.73 3.50
CA PHE A 865 -10.08 -40.50 3.89
C PHE A 865 -9.77 -39.33 2.97
N GLY A 866 -9.00 -39.56 1.88
CA GLY A 866 -8.61 -38.56 0.91
C GLY A 866 -7.39 -37.71 1.28
N PHE A 867 -6.73 -37.96 2.43
CA PHE A 867 -5.55 -37.21 2.84
C PHE A 867 -4.29 -37.65 2.08
N TYR A 868 -3.44 -36.69 1.77
CA TYR A 868 -2.10 -36.89 1.22
C TYR A 868 -1.07 -36.06 1.99
N GLN A 869 0.17 -36.53 2.00
CA GLN A 869 1.29 -35.84 2.61
C GLN A 869 2.61 -36.15 1.90
N PHE A 870 3.36 -35.13 1.61
CA PHE A 870 4.76 -35.19 1.25
C PHE A 870 5.58 -34.83 2.49
N SER A 871 6.38 -35.77 2.98
CA SER A 871 7.25 -35.50 4.13
C SER A 871 8.62 -35.05 3.65
N ASP A 872 9.30 -34.22 4.43
CA ASP A 872 10.66 -33.78 4.19
C ASP A 872 10.80 -33.14 2.78
N VAL A 873 9.91 -32.18 2.50
CA VAL A 873 9.96 -31.37 1.27
C VAL A 873 10.88 -30.19 1.54
N GLN A 874 11.82 -29.95 0.65
CA GLN A 874 12.77 -28.87 0.80
C GLN A 874 12.06 -27.51 0.89
N THR A 875 12.30 -26.75 1.94
CA THR A 875 11.75 -25.41 2.14
C THR A 875 12.51 -24.36 1.30
N GLY A 876 11.89 -23.17 1.12
CA GLY A 876 12.46 -22.11 0.29
C GLY A 876 12.33 -22.33 -1.21
N ARG A 877 11.46 -23.25 -1.66
CA ARG A 877 11.19 -23.53 -3.07
C ARG A 877 9.71 -23.44 -3.39
N SER A 878 9.43 -23.20 -4.65
CA SER A 878 8.08 -23.23 -5.20
C SER A 878 7.77 -24.59 -5.80
N TYR A 879 6.60 -25.10 -5.48
CA TYR A 879 6.12 -26.40 -5.94
C TYR A 879 4.75 -26.28 -6.61
N LEU A 880 4.53 -27.13 -7.60
CA LEU A 880 3.23 -27.36 -8.20
C LEU A 880 2.69 -28.70 -7.68
N ILE A 881 1.55 -28.66 -6.99
CA ILE A 881 0.84 -29.83 -6.48
C ILE A 881 -0.32 -30.12 -7.43
N SER A 882 -0.33 -31.31 -8.07
CA SER A 882 -1.32 -31.66 -9.09
C SER A 882 -1.92 -33.05 -8.81
N PRO A 883 -3.23 -33.16 -8.55
CA PRO A 883 -3.90 -34.45 -8.43
C PRO A 883 -4.17 -35.06 -9.79
N ARG A 884 -4.03 -36.38 -9.92
CA ARG A 884 -4.28 -37.14 -11.17
C ARG A 884 -5.12 -38.37 -10.87
N ASN A 885 -6.29 -38.48 -11.50
CA ASN A 885 -7.15 -39.66 -11.42
C ASN A 885 -7.97 -39.80 -12.72
N ARG A 886 -8.16 -41.04 -13.19
CA ARG A 886 -8.89 -41.31 -14.44
C ARG A 886 -10.41 -41.13 -14.33
N LYS A 887 -10.93 -40.95 -13.14
CA LYS A 887 -12.39 -40.89 -12.87
C LYS A 887 -12.86 -39.49 -12.42
N TYR A 888 -11.93 -38.59 -12.20
CA TYR A 888 -12.22 -37.28 -11.59
C TYR A 888 -11.46 -36.16 -12.28
N THR A 889 -12.13 -35.03 -12.41
CA THR A 889 -11.51 -33.72 -12.58
C THR A 889 -11.36 -33.08 -11.20
N PHE A 890 -10.47 -32.11 -11.06
CA PHE A 890 -10.15 -31.51 -9.77
C PHE A 890 -10.25 -29.97 -9.84
N GLU A 891 -10.70 -29.38 -8.75
CA GLU A 891 -10.77 -27.94 -8.54
C GLU A 891 -10.11 -27.58 -7.20
N PRO A 892 -9.07 -26.74 -7.23
CA PRO A 892 -8.36 -26.28 -8.43
C PRO A 892 -7.67 -27.47 -9.17
N PRO A 893 -7.32 -27.35 -10.48
CA PRO A 893 -6.63 -28.43 -11.20
C PRO A 893 -5.21 -28.67 -10.69
N SER A 894 -4.58 -27.65 -10.12
CA SER A 894 -3.29 -27.73 -9.45
C SER A 894 -3.16 -26.56 -8.46
N ILE A 895 -2.30 -26.71 -7.47
CA ILE A 895 -1.94 -25.65 -6.49
C ILE A 895 -0.46 -25.37 -6.65
N PHE A 896 -0.13 -24.12 -6.93
CA PHE A 896 1.24 -23.62 -6.81
C PHE A 896 1.46 -23.15 -5.36
N TYR A 897 2.57 -23.54 -4.74
CA TYR A 897 2.85 -23.24 -3.36
C TYR A 897 4.32 -22.89 -3.13
N ASN A 898 4.56 -21.75 -2.49
CA ASN A 898 5.89 -21.36 -2.00
C ASN A 898 6.08 -21.97 -0.61
N HIS A 899 6.93 -22.99 -0.51
CA HIS A 899 7.08 -23.79 0.68
C HIS A 899 8.17 -23.26 1.61
N PHE A 900 7.78 -22.63 2.69
CA PHE A 900 8.70 -22.07 3.68
C PHE A 900 8.66 -22.80 5.03
N ASP A 901 7.51 -23.41 5.36
CA ASP A 901 7.27 -24.10 6.62
C ASP A 901 6.24 -25.23 6.44
N GLU A 902 5.98 -26.00 7.49
CA GLU A 902 4.98 -27.06 7.45
C GLU A 902 3.60 -26.53 7.10
N VAL A 903 2.98 -27.11 6.07
CA VAL A 903 1.67 -26.70 5.59
C VAL A 903 0.71 -27.87 5.52
N SER A 904 -0.53 -27.63 5.97
CA SER A 904 -1.66 -28.55 5.81
C SER A 904 -2.86 -27.78 5.27
N GLY A 905 -3.76 -28.48 4.58
CA GLY A 905 -4.98 -27.84 4.02
C GLY A 905 -4.83 -27.38 2.57
N LEU A 906 -3.83 -27.84 1.82
CA LEU A 906 -3.78 -27.69 0.38
C LEU A 906 -4.76 -28.68 -0.28
N ASP A 907 -6.04 -28.32 -0.26
CA ASP A 907 -7.15 -29.22 -0.53
C ASP A 907 -7.66 -29.11 -1.98
N PHE A 908 -8.17 -30.24 -2.51
CA PHE A 908 -8.78 -30.30 -3.83
C PHE A 908 -10.19 -30.86 -3.73
N ARG A 909 -11.06 -30.38 -4.61
CA ARG A 909 -12.39 -30.92 -4.81
C ARG A 909 -12.45 -31.74 -6.09
N ALA A 910 -12.89 -32.98 -5.98
CA ALA A 910 -13.03 -33.89 -7.10
C ALA A 910 -14.46 -33.92 -7.62
N SER A 911 -14.63 -33.81 -8.93
CA SER A 911 -15.88 -34.02 -9.65
C SER A 911 -15.73 -35.22 -10.60
N THR A 912 -16.75 -36.07 -10.70
CA THR A 912 -16.72 -37.22 -11.64
C THR A 912 -16.72 -36.74 -13.09
N LEU A 913 -15.87 -37.33 -13.89
CA LEU A 913 -15.78 -37.06 -15.31
C LEU A 913 -17.09 -37.43 -16.03
#